data_668efa9c32f4499be7222323ab5c3df6
#
_entry.id   668efa9c32f4499be7222323ab5c3df6
#
_cell.length_a   1.000
_cell.length_b   1.000
_cell.length_c   1.000
_cell.angle_alpha   90.00
_cell.angle_beta   90.00
_cell.angle_gamma   90.00
#
_symmetry.space_group_name_H-M   'P 1'
#
loop_
_entity.id
_entity.type
_entity.pdbx_description
1 polymer ?
#
loop_
_entity_poly.entity_id
_entity_poly.type
_entity_poly.pdbx_seq_one_letter_code
_entity_poly.pdbx_strand_id
1 'polypeptide(L)'
;MNTQKLNMKFLKSIIFIAIFIFTTSSLFSQFGKNRVQYQEFEWKYIETKHFDIYFHQGGEYLAKFAAIEAERALISIEENLKYDLKRRITFIVFNSHNQFQQNNIINSFLSENIGGVTQLFKNRIVVPFQGSYTQFRHVIHHELVHGVVNDLFHGGTLQSSIQNRGYFIPGWLNEGLCEYLSNKGMDTKTDMFMRDVTMSXXXXEDLPELQRISGYAQYRVGQTFYWYVADKYGEEKVADFINRLYIHKNLEIAFKSSFDMDLKEFNEMWERDIKRIYWPDLSKYKSLPEISRRVTDREKLKNFYNSGPSISPDGKKMAFISEEDGVFVIAVMDDLKKNNEIRTLTSSFRKQDFEDLNMLAPGISWNPDGTKLAISAKAGGQDAVFITDVETGAYNKLTWGIKSIQSVQWSPDGKKLVFVGSENEQSDLFMYELESKTLTKITDDIFSDEAPKWSPDSKSIYFISDRGDKTNARVSSNKLDMWDFNYKVNDVYRIEIGSETAERITNDPQNNKTSIAVSSDEKKLLIVSDRNGIGNLYEFNLVAKSSRPLTNSLQEITQISLSPDDSKVLFGTQIKGGYDIFEIDYPFDRKLEMAELPLTQYKQSIFKKDSLINAIANIEKDSLVETEDDKLISYGDFNIDFENQELVKPNDKIQNIAETKDTTISRDFKIKDYVIKFTPDLILANPGYSTFFGPQGSTQMLFSDELGNHQLYFSANFLIDLRNSNFFGAYSYLTGIIDYQFSAFQYAGFAARSFGSLERFRSYGATISSQYPFDLFNRAELNMTFYNLSKAEIGIVGIPEVTRTLIVPEFKYIHDDVLFGLYGPSEGTRYNFRALMSPKLFDDGLNFYTFETDIRTYHPVSDYMGFAFKFTGGASFGTNAQSFYLGGTDNWLNRTFTNNTLPFNNPEDFXXXXTSHS
;
A
#
# COMPACT_ATOMS: atom_id res chain seq x y z
N MET A 1 41.14 5.36 19.98
CA MET A 1 40.14 4.59 19.24
C MET A 1 38.78 4.49 19.95
N ASN A 2 38.66 4.65 21.28
CA ASN A 2 37.37 4.54 21.96
C ASN A 2 36.51 5.82 21.95
N THR A 3 37.11 6.99 21.82
CA THR A 3 36.35 8.25 21.82
C THR A 3 35.64 8.54 20.50
N GLN A 4 36.17 8.07 19.39
CA GLN A 4 35.47 8.24 18.08
C GLN A 4 34.24 7.34 17.93
N LYS A 5 34.23 6.14 18.50
CA LYS A 5 33.07 5.23 18.47
C LYS A 5 31.92 5.73 19.37
N LEU A 6 32.26 6.39 20.46
CA LEU A 6 31.25 6.95 21.37
C LEU A 6 30.54 8.15 20.72
N ASN A 7 31.27 9.01 20.02
CA ASN A 7 30.71 10.16 19.30
C ASN A 7 29.81 9.75 18.13
N MET A 8 30.13 8.68 17.45
CA MET A 8 29.34 8.20 16.30
C MET A 8 28.00 7.56 16.73
N LYS A 9 27.97 6.88 17.88
CA LYS A 9 26.71 6.35 18.46
C LYS A 9 25.82 7.49 18.95
N PHE A 10 26.41 8.49 19.58
CA PHE A 10 25.70 9.69 20.05
C PHE A 10 25.13 10.48 18.88
N LEU A 11 25.90 10.63 17.80
CA LEU A 11 25.47 11.32 16.58
C LEU A 11 24.34 10.56 15.88
N LYS A 12 24.42 9.23 15.81
CA LYS A 12 23.34 8.39 15.26
C LYS A 12 22.06 8.49 16.09
N SER A 13 22.16 8.56 17.40
CA SER A 13 21.00 8.75 18.28
C SER A 13 20.39 10.15 18.09
N ILE A 14 21.19 11.18 17.92
CA ILE A 14 20.71 12.54 17.63
C ILE A 14 20.03 12.58 16.26
N ILE A 15 20.61 11.95 15.24
CA ILE A 15 20.03 11.87 13.89
C ILE A 15 18.70 11.11 13.94
N PHE A 16 18.62 10.01 14.68
CA PHE A 16 17.39 9.22 14.82
C PHE A 16 16.29 10.02 15.55
N ILE A 17 16.65 10.75 16.59
CA ILE A 17 15.75 11.65 17.32
C ILE A 17 15.30 12.80 16.40
N ALA A 18 16.23 13.36 15.62
CA ALA A 18 15.90 14.41 14.65
C ALA A 18 14.92 13.90 13.56
N ILE A 19 15.16 12.72 13.01
CA ILE A 19 14.25 12.10 12.03
C ILE A 19 12.86 11.88 12.64
N PHE A 20 12.79 11.46 13.90
CA PHE A 20 11.53 11.19 14.57
C PHE A 20 10.73 12.48 14.86
N ILE A 21 11.43 13.58 15.17
CA ILE A 21 10.79 14.89 15.39
C ILE A 21 10.17 15.43 14.07
N PHE A 22 10.75 15.05 12.92
CA PHE A 22 10.24 15.48 11.60
C PHE A 22 8.89 14.86 11.23
N THR A 23 8.52 13.71 11.79
CA THR A 23 7.28 13.04 11.40
C THR A 23 6.03 13.61 12.10
N THR A 24 6.20 14.39 13.17
CA THR A 24 5.05 14.93 13.92
C THR A 24 4.68 16.37 13.57
N SER A 25 5.47 17.04 12.72
CA SER A 25 5.22 18.45 12.36
C SER A 25 4.40 18.63 11.07
N SER A 26 3.87 17.53 10.50
CA SER A 26 3.18 17.58 9.20
C SER A 26 1.75 18.10 9.26
N LEU A 27 1.20 18.33 10.45
CA LEU A 27 -0.19 18.84 10.54
C LEU A 27 -0.34 20.28 10.07
N PHE A 28 0.77 21.05 9.92
CA PHE A 28 0.70 22.45 9.43
C PHE A 28 1.96 22.84 8.64
N SER A 29 2.44 21.97 7.77
CA SER A 29 3.53 22.36 6.88
C SER A 29 3.02 23.41 5.88
N GLN A 30 3.87 24.34 5.50
CA GLN A 30 3.53 25.38 4.52
C GLN A 30 3.03 24.76 3.21
N PHE A 31 3.56 23.62 2.83
CA PHE A 31 3.22 22.88 1.61
C PHE A 31 3.00 21.40 1.96
N GLY A 32 2.55 20.61 1.01
CA GLY A 32 2.31 19.19 1.11
C GLY A 32 0.96 18.80 0.55
N LYS A 33 0.87 17.57 0.06
CA LYS A 33 -0.38 17.02 -0.45
C LYS A 33 -1.37 16.79 0.70
N ASN A 34 -2.64 16.89 0.39
CA ASN A 34 -3.72 16.77 1.37
C ASN A 34 -4.12 15.31 1.55
N ARG A 35 -4.63 15.00 2.73
CA ARG A 35 -5.54 13.87 2.89
C ARG A 35 -6.95 14.44 2.74
N VAL A 36 -7.80 13.76 1.97
CA VAL A 36 -9.16 14.25 1.73
C VAL A 36 -10.15 13.14 2.13
N GLN A 37 -10.99 13.42 3.10
CA GLN A 37 -12.08 12.52 3.48
C GLN A 37 -13.33 12.96 2.74
N TYR A 38 -13.58 12.33 1.57
CA TYR A 38 -14.67 12.72 0.66
C TYR A 38 -16.06 12.35 1.18
N GLN A 39 -16.14 11.49 2.20
CA GLN A 39 -17.42 11.05 2.76
C GLN A 39 -17.30 10.85 4.27
N GLU A 40 -18.43 10.92 4.95
CA GLU A 40 -18.51 10.59 6.37
C GLU A 40 -18.71 9.08 6.54
N PHE A 41 -18.07 8.50 7.53
CA PHE A 41 -18.14 7.09 7.84
C PHE A 41 -18.92 6.88 9.14
N GLU A 42 -19.98 6.07 9.08
CA GLU A 42 -20.77 5.65 10.26
C GLU A 42 -20.20 4.34 10.78
N TRP A 43 -19.37 4.44 11.81
CA TRP A 43 -18.57 3.33 12.30
C TRP A 43 -19.32 2.46 13.29
N LYS A 44 -19.14 1.14 13.15
CA LYS A 44 -19.59 0.10 14.08
C LYS A 44 -18.46 -0.91 14.24
N TYR A 45 -18.59 -1.84 15.19
CA TYR A 45 -17.59 -2.90 15.33
C TYR A 45 -18.17 -4.21 15.82
N ILE A 46 -17.42 -5.28 15.59
CA ILE A 46 -17.64 -6.66 16.05
C ILE A 46 -16.51 -7.00 17.01
N GLU A 47 -16.82 -7.64 18.13
CA GLU A 47 -15.82 -8.22 19.04
C GLU A 47 -15.71 -9.72 18.81
N THR A 48 -14.50 -10.23 18.63
CA THR A 48 -14.18 -11.65 18.68
C THR A 48 -13.39 -11.95 19.97
N LYS A 49 -12.82 -13.12 20.08
CA LYS A 49 -11.97 -13.47 21.23
C LYS A 49 -10.70 -12.60 21.27
N HIS A 50 -10.07 -12.36 20.11
CA HIS A 50 -8.77 -11.70 20.04
C HIS A 50 -8.80 -10.35 19.33
N PHE A 51 -9.91 -9.98 18.66
CA PHE A 51 -9.96 -8.82 17.79
C PHE A 51 -11.16 -7.93 18.04
N ASP A 52 -11.00 -6.64 17.72
CA ASP A 52 -12.08 -5.67 17.57
C ASP A 52 -12.07 -5.24 16.08
N ILE A 53 -13.12 -5.62 15.33
CA ILE A 53 -13.20 -5.44 13.87
C ILE A 53 -14.13 -4.26 13.59
N TYR A 54 -13.55 -3.10 13.26
CA TYR A 54 -14.29 -1.87 12.92
C TYR A 54 -14.64 -1.86 11.44
N PHE A 55 -15.83 -1.40 11.12
CA PHE A 55 -16.35 -1.27 9.77
C PHE A 55 -17.35 -0.11 9.70
N HIS A 56 -17.61 0.38 8.50
CA HIS A 56 -18.57 1.46 8.27
C HIS A 56 -19.77 0.93 7.45
N GLN A 57 -20.71 1.83 7.13
CA GLN A 57 -21.93 1.47 6.41
C GLN A 57 -21.63 0.63 5.15
N GLY A 58 -22.37 -0.46 4.98
CA GLY A 58 -22.20 -1.44 3.89
C GLY A 58 -21.09 -2.46 4.10
N GLY A 59 -20.32 -2.37 5.21
CA GLY A 59 -19.16 -3.25 5.46
C GLY A 59 -19.41 -4.40 6.43
N GLU A 60 -20.64 -4.66 6.82
CA GLU A 60 -20.94 -5.70 7.82
C GLU A 60 -20.49 -7.09 7.40
N TYR A 61 -20.73 -7.45 6.13
CA TYR A 61 -20.36 -8.77 5.62
C TYR A 61 -18.82 -8.92 5.61
N LEU A 62 -18.12 -7.90 5.12
CA LEU A 62 -16.65 -7.91 5.08
C LEU A 62 -16.04 -7.97 6.49
N ALA A 63 -16.69 -7.31 7.47
CA ALA A 63 -16.24 -7.37 8.86
C ALA A 63 -16.41 -8.79 9.45
N LYS A 64 -17.51 -9.47 9.13
CA LYS A 64 -17.71 -10.87 9.54
C LYS A 64 -16.69 -11.80 8.90
N PHE A 65 -16.43 -11.60 7.59
CA PHE A 65 -15.39 -12.35 6.87
C PHE A 65 -14.03 -12.12 7.54
N ALA A 66 -13.66 -10.86 7.80
CA ALA A 66 -12.39 -10.51 8.43
C ALA A 66 -12.28 -11.10 9.84
N ALA A 67 -13.36 -11.08 10.62
CA ALA A 67 -13.41 -11.65 11.97
C ALA A 67 -13.09 -13.15 11.97
N ILE A 68 -13.73 -13.89 11.07
CA ILE A 68 -13.56 -15.35 10.95
C ILE A 68 -12.14 -15.67 10.44
N GLU A 69 -11.69 -14.98 9.38
CA GLU A 69 -10.38 -15.26 8.78
C GLU A 69 -9.23 -14.82 9.70
N ALA A 70 -9.38 -13.73 10.47
CA ALA A 70 -8.36 -13.31 11.43
C ALA A 70 -8.20 -14.33 12.56
N GLU A 71 -9.31 -14.85 13.10
CA GLU A 71 -9.25 -15.91 14.14
C GLU A 71 -8.63 -17.19 13.57
N ARG A 72 -8.97 -17.61 12.35
CA ARG A 72 -8.35 -18.77 11.67
C ARG A 72 -6.84 -18.55 11.44
N ALA A 73 -6.47 -17.38 10.98
CA ALA A 73 -5.08 -17.02 10.72
C ALA A 73 -4.27 -17.01 12.02
N LEU A 74 -4.84 -16.47 13.12
CA LEU A 74 -4.14 -16.39 14.39
C LEU A 74 -3.75 -17.77 14.92
N ILE A 75 -4.65 -18.76 14.84
CA ILE A 75 -4.34 -20.13 15.26
C ILE A 75 -3.06 -20.62 14.56
N SER A 76 -3.03 -20.47 13.24
CA SER A 76 -1.87 -20.89 12.44
C SER A 76 -0.60 -20.11 12.79
N ILE A 77 -0.72 -18.79 12.99
CA ILE A 77 0.44 -17.93 13.30
C ILE A 77 1.03 -18.30 14.67
N GLU A 78 0.17 -18.49 15.68
CA GLU A 78 0.61 -18.86 17.04
C GLU A 78 1.31 -20.22 17.04
N GLU A 79 0.77 -21.18 16.30
CA GLU A 79 1.38 -22.50 16.13
C GLU A 79 2.75 -22.42 15.45
N ASN A 80 2.86 -21.64 14.38
CA ASN A 80 4.09 -21.51 13.61
C ASN A 80 5.18 -20.71 14.35
N LEU A 81 4.80 -19.66 15.11
CA LEU A 81 5.76 -18.84 15.84
C LEU A 81 6.03 -19.35 17.27
N LYS A 82 5.26 -20.33 17.74
CA LYS A 82 5.29 -20.80 19.15
C LYS A 82 5.12 -19.62 20.10
N TYR A 83 4.16 -18.74 19.80
CA TYR A 83 3.90 -17.51 20.55
C TYR A 83 2.39 -17.24 20.59
N ASP A 84 1.84 -17.08 21.79
CA ASP A 84 0.44 -16.70 21.99
C ASP A 84 0.31 -15.17 22.02
N LEU A 85 -0.63 -14.62 21.27
CA LEU A 85 -0.92 -13.18 21.25
C LEU A 85 -1.31 -12.68 22.64
N LYS A 86 -0.67 -11.61 23.12
CA LYS A 86 -0.88 -11.10 24.49
C LYS A 86 -1.93 -10.00 24.57
N ARG A 87 -2.19 -9.28 23.47
CA ARG A 87 -3.08 -8.13 23.44
C ARG A 87 -4.05 -8.23 22.29
N ARG A 88 -5.27 -7.75 22.50
CA ARG A 88 -6.26 -7.63 21.42
C ARG A 88 -5.72 -6.71 20.32
N ILE A 89 -6.03 -7.02 19.09
CA ILE A 89 -5.64 -6.22 17.92
C ILE A 89 -6.92 -5.62 17.32
N THR A 90 -6.82 -4.34 16.92
CA THR A 90 -7.87 -3.63 16.21
C THR A 90 -7.69 -3.80 14.71
N PHE A 91 -8.71 -4.33 14.03
CA PHE A 91 -8.83 -4.30 12.57
C PHE A 91 -9.79 -3.18 12.17
N ILE A 92 -9.47 -2.47 11.10
CA ILE A 92 -10.32 -1.45 10.50
C ILE A 92 -10.48 -1.81 9.03
N VAL A 93 -11.72 -2.17 8.65
CA VAL A 93 -12.06 -2.71 7.35
C VAL A 93 -12.75 -1.65 6.52
N PHE A 94 -12.22 -1.38 5.32
CA PHE A 94 -12.81 -0.48 4.34
C PHE A 94 -13.38 -1.28 3.15
N ASN A 95 -14.51 -0.81 2.62
CA ASN A 95 -15.21 -1.50 1.53
C ASN A 95 -14.54 -1.30 0.15
N SER A 96 -13.55 -0.40 0.06
CA SER A 96 -12.77 -0.18 -1.17
C SER A 96 -11.43 0.46 -0.85
N HIS A 97 -10.49 0.38 -1.78
CA HIS A 97 -9.19 1.06 -1.68
C HIS A 97 -9.35 2.59 -1.64
N ASN A 98 -10.28 3.14 -2.42
CA ASN A 98 -10.56 4.59 -2.42
C ASN A 98 -11.04 5.10 -1.05
N GLN A 99 -11.76 4.26 -0.29
CA GLN A 99 -12.16 4.60 1.07
C GLN A 99 -10.99 4.42 2.06
N PHE A 100 -10.19 3.38 1.88
CA PHE A 100 -9.00 3.12 2.68
C PHE A 100 -8.02 4.31 2.66
N GLN A 101 -7.87 4.97 1.51
CA GLN A 101 -7.01 6.16 1.38
C GLN A 101 -7.51 7.35 2.21
N GLN A 102 -8.76 7.32 2.68
CA GLN A 102 -9.39 8.40 3.46
C GLN A 102 -9.24 8.21 4.98
N ASN A 103 -8.51 7.17 5.44
CA ASN A 103 -8.37 6.88 6.87
C ASN A 103 -7.52 7.96 7.58
N ASN A 104 -7.73 8.10 8.89
CA ASN A 104 -7.03 9.07 9.76
C ASN A 104 -5.91 8.42 10.60
N ILE A 105 -5.57 7.16 10.30
CA ILE A 105 -4.58 6.38 11.06
C ILE A 105 -3.20 6.48 10.42
N ILE A 106 -3.15 6.41 9.08
CA ILE A 106 -1.92 6.37 8.30
C ILE A 106 -1.71 7.75 7.66
N ASN A 107 -0.61 8.39 7.98
CA ASN A 107 -0.33 9.75 7.51
C ASN A 107 0.32 9.80 6.11
N SER A 108 0.86 8.68 5.62
CA SER A 108 1.44 8.62 4.28
C SER A 108 0.37 8.38 3.22
N PHE A 109 0.64 8.80 2.00
CA PHE A 109 -0.22 8.48 0.86
C PHE A 109 -0.23 6.96 0.63
N LEU A 110 -1.41 6.40 0.41
CA LEU A 110 -1.64 4.97 0.22
C LEU A 110 -1.96 4.71 -1.26
N SER A 111 -0.94 4.42 -2.06
CA SER A 111 -1.11 4.09 -3.48
C SER A 111 -1.79 2.72 -3.66
N GLU A 112 -2.32 2.45 -4.86
CA GLU A 112 -3.11 1.23 -5.16
C GLU A 112 -2.40 -0.08 -4.78
N ASN A 113 -1.07 -0.10 -4.85
CA ASN A 113 -0.28 -1.30 -4.54
C ASN A 113 -0.15 -1.60 -3.03
N ILE A 114 -0.65 -0.73 -2.16
CA ILE A 114 -0.66 -0.98 -0.70
C ILE A 114 -1.97 -1.67 -0.34
N GLY A 115 -1.91 -2.98 -0.11
CA GLY A 115 -3.09 -3.80 0.16
C GLY A 115 -3.60 -3.70 1.59
N GLY A 116 -2.76 -3.29 2.53
CA GLY A 116 -3.09 -3.12 3.94
C GLY A 116 -1.95 -2.44 4.67
N VAL A 117 -2.14 -2.08 5.92
CA VAL A 117 -1.07 -1.49 6.75
C VAL A 117 -1.30 -1.86 8.21
N THR A 118 -0.25 -2.30 8.88
CA THR A 118 -0.22 -2.49 10.33
C THR A 118 0.53 -1.34 11.00
N GLN A 119 -0.18 -0.54 11.77
CA GLN A 119 0.38 0.63 12.44
C GLN A 119 0.96 0.23 13.81
N LEU A 120 2.24 0.52 14.03
CA LEU A 120 2.94 0.14 15.26
C LEU A 120 2.41 0.86 16.52
N PHE A 121 1.92 2.11 16.42
CA PHE A 121 1.55 2.93 17.58
C PHE A 121 0.59 2.23 18.53
N LYS A 122 -0.47 1.63 18.00
CA LYS A 122 -1.46 0.88 18.77
C LYS A 122 -1.64 -0.56 18.26
N ASN A 123 -0.78 -0.99 17.34
CA ASN A 123 -0.90 -2.28 16.68
C ASN A 123 -2.25 -2.45 15.98
N ARG A 124 -2.67 -1.38 15.25
CA ARG A 124 -3.92 -1.37 14.46
C ARG A 124 -3.65 -1.86 13.05
N ILE A 125 -4.53 -2.69 12.54
CA ILE A 125 -4.49 -3.23 11.18
C ILE A 125 -5.59 -2.56 10.37
N VAL A 126 -5.23 -1.96 9.23
CA VAL A 126 -6.19 -1.27 8.35
C VAL A 126 -6.14 -1.95 6.99
N VAL A 127 -7.28 -2.48 6.53
CA VAL A 127 -7.35 -3.27 5.29
C VAL A 127 -8.55 -2.87 4.43
N PRO A 128 -8.38 -2.71 3.12
CA PRO A 128 -9.50 -2.54 2.18
C PRO A 128 -9.88 -3.86 1.51
N PHE A 129 -11.13 -3.97 1.13
CA PHE A 129 -11.57 -4.97 0.15
C PHE A 129 -11.32 -4.41 -1.25
N GLN A 130 -10.60 -5.15 -2.09
CA GLN A 130 -10.24 -4.71 -3.45
C GLN A 130 -10.93 -5.56 -4.53
N GLY A 131 -12.07 -6.16 -4.20
CA GLY A 131 -12.88 -6.92 -5.14
C GLY A 131 -12.57 -8.42 -5.22
N SER A 132 -11.62 -8.93 -4.40
CA SER A 132 -11.24 -10.34 -4.43
C SER A 132 -11.13 -10.92 -3.02
N TYR A 133 -11.90 -11.95 -2.72
CA TYR A 133 -11.86 -12.63 -1.42
C TYR A 133 -10.52 -13.35 -1.19
N THR A 134 -9.92 -13.90 -2.24
CA THR A 134 -8.59 -14.53 -2.17
C THR A 134 -7.54 -13.51 -1.71
N GLN A 135 -7.56 -12.32 -2.33
CA GLN A 135 -6.63 -11.24 -1.97
C GLN A 135 -6.93 -10.70 -0.57
N PHE A 136 -8.20 -10.50 -0.24
CA PHE A 136 -8.62 -9.94 1.06
C PHE A 136 -8.20 -10.85 2.21
N ARG A 137 -8.42 -12.18 2.08
CA ARG A 137 -7.95 -13.17 3.04
C ARG A 137 -6.43 -13.12 3.21
N HIS A 138 -5.70 -13.06 2.08
CA HIS A 138 -4.24 -12.99 2.11
C HIS A 138 -3.75 -11.75 2.86
N VAL A 139 -4.34 -10.57 2.59
CA VAL A 139 -3.96 -9.31 3.24
C VAL A 139 -4.28 -9.36 4.74
N ILE A 140 -5.45 -9.87 5.13
CA ILE A 140 -5.81 -10.03 6.55
C ILE A 140 -4.74 -10.86 7.27
N HIS A 141 -4.36 -11.99 6.69
CA HIS A 141 -3.35 -12.89 7.29
C HIS A 141 -1.98 -12.20 7.34
N HIS A 142 -1.55 -11.57 6.24
CA HIS A 142 -0.27 -10.85 6.11
C HIS A 142 -0.14 -9.77 7.21
N GLU A 143 -1.14 -8.89 7.30
CA GLU A 143 -1.12 -7.79 8.28
C GLU A 143 -1.21 -8.32 9.72
N LEU A 144 -1.91 -9.44 9.92
CA LEU A 144 -1.99 -10.05 11.25
C LEU A 144 -0.62 -10.61 11.69
N VAL A 145 0.19 -11.14 10.77
CA VAL A 145 1.56 -11.56 11.11
C VAL A 145 2.36 -10.36 11.62
N HIS A 146 2.27 -9.20 10.93
CA HIS A 146 2.89 -7.96 11.44
C HIS A 146 2.39 -7.63 12.85
N GLY A 147 1.09 -7.76 13.10
CA GLY A 147 0.48 -7.48 14.40
C GLY A 147 1.02 -8.39 15.50
N VAL A 148 1.15 -9.70 15.23
CA VAL A 148 1.67 -10.68 16.19
C VAL A 148 3.18 -10.45 16.43
N VAL A 149 3.93 -10.17 15.38
CA VAL A 149 5.37 -9.86 15.46
C VAL A 149 5.59 -8.55 16.26
N ASN A 150 4.73 -7.55 16.07
CA ASN A 150 4.77 -6.32 16.87
C ASN A 150 4.49 -6.59 18.35
N ASP A 151 3.55 -7.47 18.65
CA ASP A 151 3.27 -7.89 20.03
C ASP A 151 4.47 -8.63 20.63
N LEU A 152 5.08 -9.56 19.88
CA LEU A 152 6.26 -10.31 20.32
C LEU A 152 7.47 -9.40 20.57
N PHE A 153 7.87 -8.59 19.59
CA PHE A 153 9.12 -7.81 19.66
C PHE A 153 8.98 -6.51 20.46
N HIS A 154 7.81 -5.90 20.42
CA HIS A 154 7.60 -4.55 20.94
C HIS A 154 6.52 -4.47 22.02
N GLY A 155 5.86 -5.59 22.35
CA GLY A 155 4.72 -5.59 23.29
C GLY A 155 3.51 -4.87 22.70
N GLY A 156 3.40 -4.84 21.37
CA GLY A 156 2.23 -4.33 20.65
C GLY A 156 2.02 -2.82 20.65
N THR A 157 2.99 -2.01 21.14
CA THR A 157 2.85 -0.55 21.11
C THR A 157 4.20 0.13 20.87
N LEU A 158 4.15 1.32 20.28
CA LEU A 158 5.36 2.14 20.12
C LEU A 158 5.99 2.51 21.46
N GLN A 159 5.17 2.75 22.49
CA GLN A 159 5.65 3.05 23.85
C GLN A 159 6.50 1.88 24.38
N SER A 160 6.02 0.66 24.23
CA SER A 160 6.74 -0.55 24.63
C SER A 160 8.02 -0.74 23.82
N SER A 161 7.97 -0.45 22.50
CA SER A 161 9.13 -0.53 21.63
C SER A 161 10.26 0.40 22.10
N ILE A 162 9.92 1.64 22.44
CA ILE A 162 10.88 2.63 22.96
C ILE A 162 11.49 2.13 24.29
N GLN A 163 10.66 1.61 25.19
CA GLN A 163 11.08 1.07 26.47
C GLN A 163 11.98 -0.17 26.29
N ASN A 164 11.73 -0.97 25.24
CA ASN A 164 12.45 -2.21 24.95
C ASN A 164 13.65 -2.00 24.02
N ARG A 165 14.20 -0.79 23.95
CA ARG A 165 15.42 -0.42 23.20
C ARG A 165 15.28 -0.42 21.66
N GLY A 166 14.06 -0.45 21.13
CA GLY A 166 13.78 -0.11 19.74
C GLY A 166 14.49 -0.94 18.67
N TYR A 167 14.59 -2.27 18.84
CA TYR A 167 15.09 -3.12 17.76
C TYR A 167 14.00 -3.32 16.71
N PHE A 168 14.29 -2.98 15.46
CA PHE A 168 13.40 -3.19 14.33
C PHE A 168 13.95 -4.31 13.46
N ILE A 169 13.09 -5.25 13.14
CA ILE A 169 13.41 -6.37 12.25
C ILE A 169 13.69 -5.82 10.85
N PRO A 170 14.76 -6.27 10.17
CA PRO A 170 14.97 -5.86 8.78
C PRO A 170 13.76 -6.14 7.90
N GLY A 171 13.44 -5.21 6.98
CA GLY A 171 12.24 -5.29 6.14
C GLY A 171 12.07 -6.62 5.43
N TRP A 172 13.14 -7.14 4.82
CA TRP A 172 13.07 -8.41 4.10
C TRP A 172 12.71 -9.61 4.99
N LEU A 173 13.12 -9.59 6.27
CA LEU A 173 12.72 -10.63 7.24
C LEU A 173 11.26 -10.44 7.64
N ASN A 174 10.85 -9.19 7.91
CA ASN A 174 9.50 -8.90 8.37
C ASN A 174 8.47 -9.21 7.27
N GLU A 175 8.65 -8.62 6.08
CA GLU A 175 7.74 -8.83 4.94
C GLU A 175 7.76 -10.29 4.46
N GLY A 176 8.96 -10.89 4.43
CA GLY A 176 9.11 -12.30 4.04
C GLY A 176 8.40 -13.27 4.96
N LEU A 177 8.41 -13.00 6.29
CA LEU A 177 7.70 -13.83 7.26
C LEU A 177 6.17 -13.72 7.03
N CYS A 178 5.69 -12.50 6.76
CA CYS A 178 4.28 -12.27 6.49
C CYS A 178 3.82 -13.03 5.25
N GLU A 179 4.59 -12.96 4.16
CA GLU A 179 4.29 -13.72 2.94
C GLU A 179 4.37 -15.24 3.16
N TYR A 180 5.40 -15.69 3.89
CA TYR A 180 5.60 -17.12 4.15
C TYR A 180 4.44 -17.73 4.95
N LEU A 181 4.01 -17.05 6.03
CA LEU A 181 2.93 -17.58 6.88
C LEU A 181 1.56 -17.42 6.23
N SER A 182 1.28 -16.30 5.55
CA SER A 182 -0.02 -16.06 4.89
C SER A 182 -0.28 -17.00 3.71
N ASN A 183 0.79 -17.43 3.02
CA ASN A 183 0.71 -18.37 1.89
C ASN A 183 0.98 -19.83 2.31
N LYS A 184 1.27 -20.07 3.60
CA LYS A 184 1.64 -21.40 4.12
C LYS A 184 2.83 -22.01 3.38
N GLY A 185 3.85 -21.18 3.13
CA GLY A 185 5.05 -21.56 2.40
C GLY A 185 5.34 -20.62 1.23
N MET A 186 5.77 -21.18 0.12
CA MET A 186 6.02 -20.43 -1.10
C MET A 186 4.76 -20.40 -1.96
N ASP A 187 4.62 -19.41 -2.82
CA ASP A 187 3.52 -19.29 -3.78
C ASP A 187 4.05 -19.22 -5.23
N THR A 188 3.14 -19.31 -6.20
CA THR A 188 3.49 -19.29 -7.64
C THR A 188 4.15 -17.98 -8.03
N LYS A 189 3.69 -16.84 -7.47
CA LYS A 189 4.27 -15.51 -7.78
C LYS A 189 5.73 -15.43 -7.31
N THR A 190 6.01 -15.96 -6.12
CA THR A 190 7.37 -15.98 -5.56
C THR A 190 8.27 -16.94 -6.35
N ASP A 191 7.75 -18.11 -6.71
CA ASP A 191 8.48 -19.05 -7.55
C ASP A 191 8.87 -18.42 -8.90
N MET A 192 7.94 -17.73 -9.55
CA MET A 192 8.18 -17.02 -10.82
C MET A 192 9.19 -15.87 -10.66
N PHE A 193 9.04 -15.05 -9.58
CA PHE A 193 9.97 -13.96 -9.30
C PHE A 193 11.39 -14.50 -9.08
N MET A 194 11.54 -15.53 -8.24
CA MET A 194 12.86 -16.08 -7.92
C MET A 194 13.51 -16.73 -9.14
N ARG A 195 12.71 -17.37 -10.01
CA ARG A 195 13.19 -17.92 -11.29
C ARG A 195 13.76 -16.78 -12.15
N ASP A 196 13.01 -15.71 -12.35
CA ASP A 196 13.47 -14.57 -13.18
C ASP A 196 14.76 -13.96 -12.63
N VAL A 197 14.79 -13.63 -11.33
CA VAL A 197 15.95 -12.98 -10.71
C VAL A 197 17.19 -13.90 -10.76
N THR A 198 17.02 -15.20 -10.46
CA THR A 198 18.11 -16.18 -10.48
C THR A 198 18.68 -16.38 -11.89
N MET A 199 17.85 -16.36 -12.91
CA MET A 199 18.27 -16.49 -14.31
C MET A 199 18.89 -15.21 -14.85
N SER A 200 18.44 -14.10 -14.43
CA SER A 200 18.95 -12.79 -14.87
C SER A 200 20.33 -12.46 -14.27
N UNK A 201 20.47 -12.86 -13.20
CA UNK A 201 21.68 -12.71 -12.48
C UNK A 201 22.81 -13.55 -13.02
N UNK A 202 22.56 -14.23 -13.93
CA UNK A 202 23.48 -15.11 -14.53
C UNK A 202 24.52 -14.43 -15.32
N UNK A 203 24.33 -13.30 -15.47
CA UNK A 203 25.21 -12.59 -16.23
C UNK A 203 26.38 -11.94 -15.52
N UNK A 204 26.39 -12.19 -14.40
CA UNK A 204 27.48 -11.61 -13.84
C UNK A 204 27.36 -11.01 -12.51
N GLU A 205 26.25 -10.97 -12.17
CA GLU A 205 26.10 -10.43 -10.81
C GLU A 205 25.46 -11.52 -9.95
N ASP A 206 25.91 -11.65 -8.72
CA ASP A 206 25.34 -12.57 -7.75
C ASP A 206 23.94 -12.08 -7.33
N LEU A 207 23.11 -13.00 -6.79
CA LEU A 207 21.86 -12.61 -6.13
C LEU A 207 22.18 -11.54 -5.07
N PRO A 208 21.33 -10.52 -4.91
CA PRO A 208 21.63 -9.47 -3.93
C PRO A 208 21.75 -10.06 -2.53
N GLU A 209 22.73 -9.61 -1.79
CA GLU A 209 22.89 -9.99 -0.37
C GLU A 209 21.58 -9.72 0.37
N LEU A 210 21.11 -10.66 1.15
CA LEU A 210 19.83 -10.57 1.89
C LEU A 210 19.67 -9.24 2.63
N GLN A 211 20.75 -8.70 3.18
CA GLN A 211 20.74 -7.43 3.94
C GLN A 211 20.50 -6.18 3.07
N ARG A 212 20.69 -6.30 1.75
CA ARG A 212 20.59 -5.14 0.81
C ARG A 212 19.29 -5.12 0.02
N ILE A 213 18.43 -6.09 0.25
CA ILE A 213 17.17 -6.22 -0.48
C ILE A 213 16.19 -5.12 -0.03
N SER A 214 15.55 -4.47 -0.98
CA SER A 214 14.59 -3.40 -0.73
C SER A 214 13.41 -3.45 -1.72
N GLY A 215 12.37 -2.71 -1.47
CA GLY A 215 11.18 -2.63 -2.31
C GLY A 215 10.46 -3.98 -2.42
N TYR A 216 9.88 -4.27 -3.58
CA TYR A 216 9.08 -5.49 -3.80
C TYR A 216 9.87 -6.79 -3.55
N ALA A 217 11.19 -6.78 -3.81
CA ALA A 217 12.03 -7.95 -3.58
C ALA A 217 12.07 -8.39 -2.11
N GLN A 218 11.83 -7.48 -1.15
CA GLN A 218 11.78 -7.84 0.28
C GLN A 218 10.74 -8.93 0.56
N TYR A 219 9.59 -8.82 -0.08
CA TYR A 219 8.48 -9.77 0.05
C TYR A 219 8.88 -11.16 -0.49
N ARG A 220 9.34 -11.18 -1.74
CA ARG A 220 9.57 -12.45 -2.49
C ARG A 220 10.83 -13.18 -2.03
N VAL A 221 11.96 -12.45 -1.93
CA VAL A 221 13.22 -13.06 -1.45
C VAL A 221 13.10 -13.44 0.03
N GLY A 222 12.45 -12.58 0.84
CA GLY A 222 12.20 -12.89 2.25
C GLY A 222 11.33 -14.14 2.43
N GLN A 223 10.25 -14.27 1.65
CA GLN A 223 9.41 -15.49 1.65
C GLN A 223 10.24 -16.73 1.29
N THR A 224 11.09 -16.61 0.26
CA THR A 224 11.96 -17.71 -0.17
C THR A 224 12.97 -18.09 0.90
N PHE A 225 13.50 -17.13 1.67
CA PHE A 225 14.37 -17.40 2.80
C PHE A 225 13.68 -18.30 3.83
N TYR A 226 12.46 -17.95 4.27
CA TYR A 226 11.73 -18.77 5.25
C TYR A 226 11.34 -20.14 4.69
N TRP A 227 10.90 -20.19 3.43
CA TRP A 227 10.63 -21.45 2.76
C TRP A 227 11.88 -22.34 2.72
N TYR A 228 13.03 -21.79 2.35
CA TYR A 228 14.31 -22.52 2.31
C TYR A 228 14.71 -23.01 3.70
N VAL A 229 14.55 -22.18 4.74
CA VAL A 229 14.85 -22.58 6.12
C VAL A 229 13.94 -23.75 6.53
N ALA A 230 12.66 -23.65 6.23
CA ALA A 230 11.69 -24.70 6.57
C ALA A 230 11.98 -26.02 5.82
N ASP A 231 12.30 -25.90 4.52
CA ASP A 231 12.57 -27.08 3.66
C ASP A 231 13.88 -27.79 4.09
N LYS A 232 14.90 -27.01 4.42
CA LYS A 232 16.24 -27.57 4.71
C LYS A 232 16.43 -27.98 6.16
N TYR A 233 15.80 -27.29 7.11
CA TYR A 233 16.04 -27.48 8.55
C TYR A 233 14.77 -27.86 9.33
N GLY A 234 13.61 -27.90 8.65
CA GLY A 234 12.31 -28.16 9.28
C GLY A 234 11.54 -26.89 9.65
N GLU A 235 10.22 -26.96 9.64
CA GLU A 235 9.33 -25.80 9.89
C GLU A 235 9.59 -25.17 11.27
N GLU A 236 9.90 -25.96 12.30
CA GLU A 236 10.18 -25.47 13.65
C GLU A 236 11.41 -24.53 13.68
N LYS A 237 12.31 -24.65 12.69
CA LYS A 237 13.52 -23.81 12.64
C LYS A 237 13.19 -22.35 12.37
N VAL A 238 12.05 -22.08 11.72
CA VAL A 238 11.55 -20.69 11.51
C VAL A 238 11.26 -20.05 12.88
N ALA A 239 10.50 -20.76 13.73
CA ALA A 239 10.19 -20.26 15.08
C ALA A 239 11.47 -20.10 15.93
N ASP A 240 12.38 -21.07 15.88
CA ASP A 240 13.68 -21.01 16.60
C ASP A 240 14.45 -19.74 16.19
N PHE A 241 14.57 -19.48 14.90
CA PHE A 241 15.28 -18.30 14.38
C PHE A 241 14.63 -16.99 14.84
N ILE A 242 13.29 -16.87 14.72
CA ILE A 242 12.55 -15.66 15.14
C ILE A 242 12.73 -15.44 16.66
N ASN A 243 12.64 -16.50 17.46
CA ASN A 243 12.82 -16.42 18.91
C ASN A 243 14.25 -16.02 19.28
N ARG A 244 15.28 -16.52 18.60
CA ARG A 244 16.66 -16.10 18.82
C ARG A 244 16.86 -14.64 18.42
N LEU A 245 16.24 -14.21 17.32
CA LEU A 245 16.27 -12.80 16.90
C LEU A 245 15.62 -11.91 17.95
N TYR A 246 14.49 -12.33 18.53
CA TYR A 246 13.82 -11.62 19.62
C TYR A 246 14.71 -11.52 20.87
N ILE A 247 15.37 -12.64 21.27
CA ILE A 247 16.22 -12.68 22.45
C ILE A 247 17.47 -11.80 22.29
N HIS A 248 18.18 -11.97 21.17
CA HIS A 248 19.47 -11.30 20.96
C HIS A 248 19.36 -9.88 20.45
N LYS A 249 18.27 -9.53 19.76
CA LYS A 249 18.07 -8.23 19.09
C LYS A 249 19.28 -7.84 18.25
N ASN A 250 19.85 -8.84 17.59
CA ASN A 250 21.03 -8.72 16.74
C ASN A 250 21.01 -9.83 15.69
N LEU A 251 21.00 -9.44 14.44
CA LEU A 251 20.82 -10.36 13.31
C LEU A 251 21.99 -11.35 13.18
N GLU A 252 23.22 -10.87 13.32
CA GLU A 252 24.42 -11.72 13.20
C GLU A 252 24.46 -12.80 14.31
N ILE A 253 24.12 -12.43 15.54
CA ILE A 253 24.07 -13.37 16.66
C ILE A 253 22.93 -14.38 16.45
N ALA A 254 21.78 -13.92 15.93
CA ALA A 254 20.64 -14.80 15.63
C ALA A 254 21.03 -15.86 14.58
N PHE A 255 21.69 -15.46 13.49
CA PHE A 255 22.18 -16.40 12.47
C PHE A 255 23.17 -17.40 13.08
N LYS A 256 24.18 -16.91 13.78
CA LYS A 256 25.20 -17.78 14.38
C LYS A 256 24.61 -18.80 15.35
N SER A 257 23.66 -18.36 16.18
CA SER A 257 23.03 -19.25 17.17
C SER A 257 22.00 -20.20 16.57
N SER A 258 21.35 -19.83 15.45
CA SER A 258 20.35 -20.69 14.80
C SER A 258 20.98 -21.69 13.83
N PHE A 259 21.96 -21.28 13.05
CA PHE A 259 22.47 -22.07 11.92
C PHE A 259 23.95 -22.47 12.08
N ASP A 260 24.60 -22.07 13.14
CA ASP A 260 26.04 -22.28 13.42
C ASP A 260 26.97 -21.67 12.33
N MET A 261 26.46 -20.66 11.61
CA MET A 261 27.21 -19.93 10.58
C MET A 261 26.81 -18.44 10.61
N ASP A 262 27.68 -17.57 10.14
CA ASP A 262 27.35 -16.14 10.07
C ASP A 262 26.45 -15.86 8.85
N LEU A 263 25.92 -14.65 8.80
CA LEU A 263 24.96 -14.26 7.73
C LEU A 263 25.61 -14.34 6.35
N LYS A 264 26.88 -14.02 6.22
CA LYS A 264 27.61 -14.09 4.95
C LYS A 264 27.75 -15.55 4.49
N GLU A 265 28.18 -16.43 5.40
CA GLU A 265 28.29 -17.89 5.11
C GLU A 265 26.92 -18.48 4.72
N PHE A 266 25.86 -18.07 5.43
CA PHE A 266 24.50 -18.49 5.11
C PHE A 266 24.08 -17.98 3.72
N ASN A 267 24.35 -16.71 3.40
CA ASN A 267 24.01 -16.11 2.12
C ASN A 267 24.68 -16.85 0.96
N GLU A 268 25.98 -17.18 1.09
CA GLU A 268 26.71 -17.94 0.06
C GLU A 268 26.12 -19.36 -0.14
N MET A 269 25.74 -20.02 0.96
CA MET A 269 25.08 -21.33 0.91
C MET A 269 23.69 -21.23 0.26
N TRP A 270 22.87 -20.28 0.70
CA TRP A 270 21.50 -20.05 0.20
C TRP A 270 21.52 -19.75 -1.30
N GLU A 271 22.39 -18.83 -1.73
CA GLU A 271 22.53 -18.46 -3.15
C GLU A 271 22.89 -19.69 -4.01
N ARG A 272 23.88 -20.47 -3.57
CA ARG A 272 24.30 -21.68 -4.28
C ARG A 272 23.14 -22.69 -4.43
N ASP A 273 22.37 -22.87 -3.36
CA ASP A 273 21.25 -23.84 -3.35
C ASP A 273 20.07 -23.32 -4.18
N ILE A 274 19.76 -22.03 -4.14
CA ILE A 274 18.72 -21.39 -4.98
C ILE A 274 19.09 -21.55 -6.48
N LYS A 275 20.37 -21.32 -6.84
CA LYS A 275 20.84 -21.54 -8.21
C LYS A 275 20.66 -23.01 -8.65
N ARG A 276 20.87 -23.99 -7.76
CA ARG A 276 20.64 -25.42 -8.03
C ARG A 276 19.15 -25.74 -8.28
N ILE A 277 18.26 -25.03 -7.64
CA ILE A 277 16.80 -25.20 -7.82
C ILE A 277 16.38 -24.70 -9.21
N TYR A 278 16.82 -23.50 -9.60
CA TYR A 278 16.28 -22.83 -10.78
C TYR A 278 17.08 -23.05 -12.08
N TRP A 279 18.41 -23.20 -12.02
CA TRP A 279 19.21 -23.34 -13.26
C TRP A 279 18.81 -24.50 -14.17
N PRO A 280 18.35 -25.67 -13.65
CA PRO A 280 17.87 -26.73 -14.54
C PRO A 280 16.68 -26.32 -15.43
N ASP A 281 15.95 -25.28 -15.05
CA ASP A 281 14.79 -24.80 -15.82
C ASP A 281 15.20 -24.17 -17.15
N LEU A 282 16.46 -23.71 -17.31
CA LEU A 282 17.00 -23.26 -18.61
C LEU A 282 16.94 -24.33 -19.70
N SER A 283 16.99 -25.61 -19.33
CA SER A 283 16.91 -26.71 -20.32
C SER A 283 15.48 -27.17 -20.58
N LYS A 284 14.52 -26.78 -19.70
CA LYS A 284 13.11 -27.22 -19.79
C LYS A 284 12.22 -26.20 -20.49
N TYR A 285 12.50 -24.91 -20.28
CA TYR A 285 11.63 -23.82 -20.73
C TYR A 285 12.35 -22.91 -21.72
N LYS A 286 11.57 -22.16 -22.51
CA LYS A 286 12.09 -21.27 -23.53
C LYS A 286 12.19 -19.84 -22.99
N SER A 287 13.29 -19.18 -23.24
CA SER A 287 13.44 -17.76 -22.90
C SER A 287 12.55 -16.89 -23.78
N LEU A 288 12.22 -15.70 -23.31
CA LEU A 288 11.34 -14.78 -24.06
C LEU A 288 11.83 -14.49 -25.48
N PRO A 289 13.15 -14.23 -25.74
CA PRO A 289 13.60 -13.98 -27.09
C PRO A 289 13.44 -15.17 -28.05
N GLU A 290 13.31 -16.40 -27.54
CA GLU A 290 13.05 -17.59 -28.35
C GLU A 290 11.60 -17.70 -28.81
N ILE A 291 10.66 -17.07 -28.08
CA ILE A 291 9.22 -17.25 -28.28
C ILE A 291 8.49 -15.96 -28.69
N SER A 292 9.10 -14.79 -28.48
CA SER A 292 8.44 -13.49 -28.62
C SER A 292 9.43 -12.40 -29.01
N ARG A 293 8.90 -11.25 -29.41
CA ARG A 293 9.67 -10.03 -29.70
C ARG A 293 9.43 -9.01 -28.59
N ARG A 294 10.51 -8.44 -28.04
CA ARG A 294 10.41 -7.38 -27.04
C ARG A 294 9.91 -6.10 -27.69
N VAL A 295 8.86 -5.49 -27.12
CA VAL A 295 8.22 -4.26 -27.63
C VAL A 295 8.71 -3.04 -26.83
N THR A 296 8.64 -3.08 -25.49
CA THR A 296 9.24 -2.05 -24.65
C THR A 296 10.58 -2.54 -24.12
N ASP A 297 11.43 -1.60 -23.70
CA ASP A 297 12.76 -1.91 -23.18
C ASP A 297 13.05 -0.95 -22.02
N ARG A 298 12.77 -1.41 -20.81
CA ARG A 298 12.90 -0.58 -19.60
C ARG A 298 14.31 -0.05 -19.37
N GLU A 299 15.33 -0.78 -19.86
CA GLU A 299 16.72 -0.33 -19.73
C GLU A 299 16.98 0.90 -20.61
N LYS A 300 16.38 0.93 -21.80
CA LYS A 300 16.46 2.10 -22.70
C LYS A 300 15.55 3.23 -22.24
N LEU A 301 14.37 2.90 -21.70
CA LEU A 301 13.40 3.88 -21.20
C LEU A 301 13.81 4.42 -19.82
N LYS A 302 14.76 3.77 -19.14
CA LYS A 302 15.25 4.10 -17.80
C LYS A 302 14.14 4.05 -16.74
N ASN A 303 13.25 3.08 -16.85
CA ASN A 303 12.16 2.88 -15.92
C ASN A 303 12.13 1.44 -15.41
N PHE A 304 11.19 1.11 -14.53
CA PHE A 304 11.08 -0.25 -14.02
C PHE A 304 9.77 -0.93 -14.43
N TYR A 305 8.82 -0.20 -15.04
CA TYR A 305 7.46 -0.73 -15.22
C TYR A 305 6.88 -0.30 -16.57
N ASN A 306 6.56 -1.28 -17.42
CA ASN A 306 5.79 -1.15 -18.65
C ASN A 306 4.86 -2.35 -18.71
N SER A 307 3.52 -2.15 -18.58
CA SER A 307 2.58 -3.27 -18.50
C SER A 307 1.17 -2.85 -18.92
N GLY A 308 0.21 -3.78 -18.90
CA GLY A 308 -1.17 -3.51 -19.24
C GLY A 308 -1.36 -3.13 -20.73
N PRO A 309 -0.77 -3.87 -21.68
CA PRO A 309 -0.86 -3.47 -23.09
C PRO A 309 -2.29 -3.55 -23.61
N SER A 310 -2.66 -2.57 -24.44
CA SER A 310 -3.92 -2.56 -25.20
C SER A 310 -3.58 -2.23 -26.65
N ILE A 311 -3.76 -3.19 -27.56
CA ILE A 311 -3.44 -3.04 -28.97
C ILE A 311 -4.57 -2.28 -29.68
N SER A 312 -4.23 -1.40 -30.62
CA SER A 312 -5.21 -0.63 -31.41
C SER A 312 -5.96 -1.54 -32.39
N PRO A 313 -7.16 -1.11 -32.85
CA PRO A 313 -7.94 -1.93 -33.78
C PRO A 313 -7.26 -2.26 -35.09
N ASP A 314 -6.35 -1.41 -35.58
CA ASP A 314 -5.57 -1.65 -36.80
C ASP A 314 -4.28 -2.46 -36.53
N GLY A 315 -4.01 -2.87 -35.32
CA GLY A 315 -2.85 -3.66 -34.89
C GLY A 315 -1.50 -2.94 -34.99
N LYS A 316 -1.49 -1.60 -35.12
CA LYS A 316 -0.25 -0.84 -35.34
C LYS A 316 0.24 -0.10 -34.10
N LYS A 317 -0.69 0.34 -33.23
CA LYS A 317 -0.39 1.14 -32.04
C LYS A 317 -0.65 0.33 -30.77
N MET A 318 -0.08 0.79 -29.67
CA MET A 318 -0.30 0.22 -28.34
C MET A 318 -0.46 1.34 -27.32
N ALA A 319 -1.47 1.24 -26.45
CA ALA A 319 -1.54 2.02 -25.23
C ALA A 319 -1.17 1.11 -24.06
N PHE A 320 -0.49 1.65 -23.05
CA PHE A 320 -0.01 0.85 -21.92
C PHE A 320 0.28 1.75 -20.71
N ILE A 321 0.45 1.15 -19.54
CA ILE A 321 0.91 1.86 -18.34
C ILE A 321 2.44 1.78 -18.32
N SER A 322 3.07 2.95 -18.16
CA SER A 322 4.51 3.09 -18.01
C SER A 322 4.81 3.88 -16.74
N GLU A 323 6.02 3.80 -16.24
CA GLU A 323 6.50 4.65 -15.16
C GLU A 323 7.45 5.71 -15.77
N GLU A 324 7.27 6.98 -15.37
CA GLU A 324 8.13 8.11 -15.73
C GLU A 324 8.42 8.91 -14.47
N ASP A 325 9.70 9.01 -14.11
CA ASP A 325 10.17 9.85 -12.98
C ASP A 325 9.39 9.58 -11.66
N GLY A 326 9.06 8.30 -11.41
CA GLY A 326 8.40 7.87 -10.17
C GLY A 326 6.88 8.00 -10.17
N VAL A 327 6.26 8.35 -11.30
CA VAL A 327 4.79 8.36 -11.43
C VAL A 327 4.36 7.45 -12.58
N PHE A 328 3.14 6.93 -12.47
CA PHE A 328 2.57 6.11 -13.54
C PHE A 328 1.89 6.98 -14.58
N VAL A 329 2.08 6.63 -15.84
CA VAL A 329 1.53 7.35 -16.99
C VAL A 329 0.80 6.38 -17.91
N ILE A 330 -0.19 6.88 -18.64
CA ILE A 330 -0.73 6.19 -19.81
C ILE A 330 0.13 6.63 -21.00
N ALA A 331 0.86 5.69 -21.56
CA ALA A 331 1.75 5.91 -22.69
C ALA A 331 1.15 5.32 -23.97
N VAL A 332 1.44 5.93 -25.11
CA VAL A 332 1.04 5.45 -26.42
C VAL A 332 2.29 5.26 -27.29
N MET A 333 2.43 4.06 -27.84
CA MET A 333 3.42 3.77 -28.89
C MET A 333 2.70 3.81 -30.23
N ASP A 334 3.09 4.74 -31.10
CA ASP A 334 2.37 5.01 -32.34
C ASP A 334 2.77 4.06 -33.49
N ASP A 335 3.86 3.30 -33.36
CA ASP A 335 4.25 2.29 -34.35
C ASP A 335 4.98 1.11 -33.67
N LEU A 336 4.27 0.00 -33.51
CA LEU A 336 4.81 -1.22 -32.89
C LEU A 336 6.06 -1.79 -33.62
N LYS A 337 6.22 -1.51 -34.92
CA LYS A 337 7.38 -1.99 -35.70
C LYS A 337 8.63 -1.18 -35.44
N LYS A 338 8.49 0.10 -35.15
CA LYS A 338 9.63 1.01 -34.95
C LYS A 338 10.13 1.05 -33.50
N ASN A 339 9.28 0.77 -32.53
CA ASN A 339 9.57 0.70 -31.07
C ASN A 339 10.20 1.96 -30.48
N ASN A 340 10.09 3.12 -31.13
CA ASN A 340 10.86 4.32 -30.72
C ASN A 340 10.03 5.56 -30.44
N GLU A 341 8.76 5.58 -30.84
CA GLU A 341 7.92 6.76 -30.69
C GLU A 341 6.88 6.48 -29.60
N ILE A 342 7.30 6.67 -28.33
CA ILE A 342 6.42 6.57 -27.15
C ILE A 342 6.14 7.99 -26.69
N ARG A 343 4.87 8.29 -26.47
CA ARG A 343 4.46 9.59 -25.91
C ARG A 343 3.50 9.38 -24.76
N THR A 344 3.61 10.23 -23.77
CA THR A 344 2.73 10.25 -22.62
C THR A 344 1.41 10.90 -22.98
N LEU A 345 0.31 10.21 -22.76
CA LEU A 345 -1.05 10.72 -23.00
C LEU A 345 -1.58 11.43 -21.74
N THR A 346 -1.39 10.83 -20.58
CA THR A 346 -1.78 11.44 -19.29
C THR A 346 -0.93 10.84 -18.17
N SER A 347 -0.76 11.61 -17.09
CA SER A 347 0.05 11.24 -15.93
C SER A 347 -0.80 11.23 -14.67
N SER A 348 -0.48 10.31 -13.75
CA SER A 348 -1.02 10.32 -12.40
C SER A 348 -0.39 11.42 -11.53
N PHE A 349 -0.97 11.69 -10.37
CA PHE A 349 -0.41 12.56 -9.32
C PHE A 349 -0.23 14.03 -9.70
N ARG A 350 -0.93 14.53 -10.72
CA ARG A 350 -0.83 15.94 -11.15
C ARG A 350 -2.10 16.76 -10.95
N LYS A 351 -3.24 16.08 -10.93
CA LYS A 351 -4.56 16.74 -10.84
C LYS A 351 -5.56 15.72 -10.27
N GLN A 352 -6.71 16.21 -9.82
CA GLN A 352 -7.77 15.37 -9.26
C GLN A 352 -8.25 14.30 -10.26
N ASP A 353 -8.37 14.66 -11.53
CA ASP A 353 -8.61 13.66 -12.58
C ASP A 353 -7.29 12.93 -12.86
N PHE A 354 -7.32 11.61 -12.93
CA PHE A 354 -6.14 10.74 -13.01
C PHE A 354 -5.26 10.87 -11.75
N GLU A 355 -5.89 11.01 -10.57
CA GLU A 355 -5.17 11.09 -9.29
C GLU A 355 -4.30 9.84 -9.06
N ASP A 356 -4.80 8.66 -9.46
CA ASP A 356 -4.05 7.42 -9.50
C ASP A 356 -4.54 6.59 -10.70
N LEU A 357 -3.68 5.72 -11.24
CA LEU A 357 -4.01 4.82 -12.35
C LEU A 357 -4.13 3.40 -11.79
N ASN A 358 -5.14 2.65 -12.20
CA ASN A 358 -5.40 1.30 -11.71
C ASN A 358 -4.37 0.32 -12.33
N MET A 359 -3.14 0.34 -11.83
CA MET A 359 -2.01 -0.38 -12.40
C MET A 359 -2.11 -1.91 -12.23
N LEU A 360 -2.77 -2.37 -11.17
CA LEU A 360 -2.90 -3.81 -10.89
C LEU A 360 -3.94 -4.47 -11.80
N ALA A 361 -4.99 -3.72 -12.17
CA ALA A 361 -6.05 -4.20 -13.06
C ALA A 361 -6.33 -3.14 -14.15
N PRO A 362 -5.37 -2.91 -15.06
CA PRO A 362 -5.46 -1.81 -16.00
C PRO A 362 -6.73 -1.84 -16.85
N GLY A 363 -7.44 -0.73 -16.84
CA GLY A 363 -8.58 -0.52 -17.70
C GLY A 363 -8.20 0.44 -18.82
N ILE A 364 -7.62 -0.09 -19.90
CA ILE A 364 -7.27 0.68 -21.09
C ILE A 364 -7.88 -0.06 -22.30
N SER A 365 -8.75 0.61 -23.04
CA SER A 365 -9.39 0.00 -24.20
C SER A 365 -9.63 1.01 -25.31
N TRP A 366 -9.22 0.66 -26.51
CA TRP A 366 -9.44 1.46 -27.72
C TRP A 366 -10.90 1.38 -28.16
N ASN A 367 -11.44 2.48 -28.68
CA ASN A 367 -12.67 2.45 -29.45
C ASN A 367 -12.41 1.79 -30.83
N PRO A 368 -13.45 1.28 -31.51
CA PRO A 368 -13.22 0.53 -32.77
C PRO A 368 -12.57 1.31 -33.92
N ASP A 369 -12.66 2.63 -33.95
CA ASP A 369 -12.01 3.45 -34.99
C ASP A 369 -10.56 3.86 -34.63
N GLY A 370 -10.08 3.53 -33.42
CA GLY A 370 -8.71 3.78 -33.01
C GLY A 370 -8.37 5.23 -32.68
N THR A 371 -9.39 6.08 -32.46
CA THR A 371 -9.18 7.51 -32.16
C THR A 371 -9.25 7.84 -30.67
N LYS A 372 -9.87 6.96 -29.88
CA LYS A 372 -10.10 7.21 -28.44
C LYS A 372 -9.73 6.02 -27.58
N LEU A 373 -9.41 6.30 -26.33
CA LEU A 373 -9.21 5.30 -25.29
C LEU A 373 -10.24 5.49 -24.17
N ALA A 374 -10.82 4.39 -23.71
CA ALA A 374 -11.50 4.36 -22.42
C ALA A 374 -10.46 3.97 -21.36
N ILE A 375 -10.31 4.79 -20.32
CA ILE A 375 -9.29 4.60 -19.27
C ILE A 375 -10.01 4.65 -17.92
N SER A 376 -9.87 3.61 -17.09
CA SER A 376 -10.32 3.68 -15.71
C SER A 376 -9.20 4.24 -14.83
N ALA A 377 -9.55 5.22 -13.98
CA ALA A 377 -8.58 5.87 -13.11
C ALA A 377 -9.30 6.52 -11.92
N LYS A 378 -8.55 6.76 -10.86
CA LYS A 378 -9.05 7.43 -9.68
C LYS A 378 -9.28 8.92 -9.94
N ALA A 379 -10.39 9.45 -9.45
CA ALA A 379 -10.80 10.84 -9.64
C ALA A 379 -11.40 11.38 -8.34
N GLY A 380 -10.55 11.65 -7.36
CA GLY A 380 -10.99 12.07 -6.04
C GLY A 380 -11.42 10.86 -5.19
N GLY A 381 -12.62 10.90 -4.58
CA GLY A 381 -13.10 9.86 -3.67
C GLY A 381 -13.68 8.62 -4.34
N GLN A 382 -13.55 8.47 -5.65
CA GLN A 382 -14.12 7.37 -6.45
C GLN A 382 -13.33 7.22 -7.74
N ASP A 383 -13.56 6.12 -8.43
CA ASP A 383 -13.02 5.94 -9.78
C ASP A 383 -13.96 6.51 -10.84
N ALA A 384 -13.40 6.75 -12.01
CA ALA A 384 -14.11 7.24 -13.19
C ALA A 384 -13.56 6.53 -14.43
N VAL A 385 -14.36 6.53 -15.50
CA VAL A 385 -13.90 6.14 -16.85
C VAL A 385 -13.72 7.42 -17.65
N PHE A 386 -12.52 7.59 -18.22
CA PHE A 386 -12.16 8.73 -19.04
C PHE A 386 -12.15 8.29 -20.52
N ILE A 387 -12.98 8.93 -21.33
CA ILE A 387 -12.98 8.75 -22.80
C ILE A 387 -12.03 9.80 -23.35
N THR A 388 -10.80 9.37 -23.63
CA THR A 388 -9.67 10.27 -23.96
C THR A 388 -9.36 10.18 -25.46
N ASP A 389 -9.30 11.31 -26.13
CA ASP A 389 -8.85 11.43 -27.53
C ASP A 389 -7.34 11.21 -27.59
N VAL A 390 -6.90 10.28 -28.42
CA VAL A 390 -5.50 9.81 -28.41
C VAL A 390 -4.54 10.87 -28.99
N GLU A 391 -4.98 11.70 -29.93
CA GLU A 391 -4.13 12.69 -30.56
C GLU A 391 -3.98 13.96 -29.68
N THR A 392 -5.09 14.41 -29.07
CA THR A 392 -5.13 15.69 -28.36
C THR A 392 -4.98 15.55 -26.85
N GLY A 393 -5.24 14.36 -26.29
CA GLY A 393 -5.30 14.16 -24.84
C GLY A 393 -6.56 14.71 -24.19
N ALA A 394 -7.49 15.31 -24.96
CA ALA A 394 -8.74 15.84 -24.45
C ALA A 394 -9.65 14.67 -24.01
N TYR A 395 -10.34 14.84 -22.89
CA TYR A 395 -11.13 13.74 -22.34
C TYR A 395 -12.50 14.18 -21.87
N ASN A 396 -13.41 13.20 -21.83
CA ASN A 396 -14.72 13.29 -21.20
C ASN A 396 -14.77 12.29 -20.03
N LYS A 397 -15.15 12.76 -18.84
CA LYS A 397 -15.19 11.98 -17.62
C LYS A 397 -16.59 11.41 -17.39
N LEU A 398 -16.69 10.11 -17.14
CA LEU A 398 -17.91 9.38 -16.81
C LEU A 398 -17.82 8.87 -15.36
N THR A 399 -18.82 9.20 -14.54
CA THR A 399 -18.88 8.76 -13.14
C THR A 399 -20.28 8.22 -12.82
N TRP A 400 -20.34 7.21 -11.96
CA TRP A 400 -21.59 6.55 -11.58
C TRP A 400 -21.73 6.36 -10.07
N GLY A 401 -20.82 6.90 -9.28
CA GLY A 401 -20.80 6.71 -7.82
C GLY A 401 -20.21 5.37 -7.37
N ILE A 402 -19.75 4.55 -8.31
CA ILE A 402 -19.08 3.27 -8.01
C ILE A 402 -17.69 3.58 -7.42
N LYS A 403 -17.36 2.93 -6.30
CA LYS A 403 -16.14 3.28 -5.53
C LYS A 403 -14.84 2.81 -6.19
N SER A 404 -14.86 1.64 -6.85
CA SER A 404 -13.72 1.16 -7.61
C SER A 404 -14.19 0.68 -8.97
N ILE A 405 -13.48 1.08 -10.05
CA ILE A 405 -13.76 0.70 -11.44
C ILE A 405 -12.46 0.21 -12.07
N GLN A 406 -12.48 -1.02 -12.57
CA GLN A 406 -11.29 -1.66 -13.13
C GLN A 406 -11.62 -2.29 -14.50
N SER A 407 -10.58 -2.58 -15.28
CA SER A 407 -10.65 -3.43 -16.46
C SER A 407 -11.70 -3.02 -17.49
N VAL A 408 -11.84 -1.71 -17.77
CA VAL A 408 -12.81 -1.22 -18.75
C VAL A 408 -12.49 -1.74 -20.16
N GLN A 409 -13.54 -2.14 -20.90
CA GLN A 409 -13.42 -2.63 -22.27
C GLN A 409 -14.52 -2.01 -23.14
N TRP A 410 -14.11 -1.48 -24.29
CA TRP A 410 -15.05 -0.97 -25.31
C TRP A 410 -15.60 -2.13 -26.14
N SER A 411 -16.90 -2.12 -26.44
CA SER A 411 -17.50 -3.16 -27.28
C SER A 411 -17.03 -3.05 -28.74
N PRO A 412 -16.92 -4.16 -29.48
CA PRO A 412 -16.54 -4.12 -30.90
C PRO A 412 -17.45 -3.28 -31.78
N ASP A 413 -18.74 -3.15 -31.45
CA ASP A 413 -19.68 -2.30 -32.18
C ASP A 413 -19.56 -0.80 -31.84
N GLY A 414 -18.69 -0.44 -30.87
CA GLY A 414 -18.46 0.95 -30.48
C GLY A 414 -19.52 1.59 -29.60
N LYS A 415 -20.56 0.84 -29.19
CA LYS A 415 -21.74 1.43 -28.55
C LYS A 415 -21.76 1.31 -27.04
N LYS A 416 -20.95 0.40 -26.49
CA LYS A 416 -21.01 0.05 -25.07
C LYS A 416 -19.61 -0.04 -24.43
N LEU A 417 -19.57 0.17 -23.12
CA LEU A 417 -18.42 -0.16 -22.29
C LEU A 417 -18.83 -1.25 -21.32
N VAL A 418 -17.97 -2.23 -21.05
CA VAL A 418 -18.09 -3.13 -19.91
C VAL A 418 -16.89 -2.88 -18.98
N PHE A 419 -17.11 -2.98 -17.67
CA PHE A 419 -16.06 -2.81 -16.68
C PHE A 419 -16.40 -3.58 -15.40
N VAL A 420 -15.42 -3.80 -14.57
CA VAL A 420 -15.59 -4.34 -13.21
C VAL A 420 -15.84 -3.17 -12.27
N GLY A 421 -16.90 -3.25 -11.48
CA GLY A 421 -17.21 -2.27 -10.44
C GLY A 421 -17.33 -2.94 -9.08
N SER A 422 -16.63 -2.41 -8.08
CA SER A 422 -16.73 -2.94 -6.71
C SER A 422 -17.65 -2.07 -5.87
N GLU A 423 -18.61 -2.71 -5.23
CA GLU A 423 -19.57 -2.09 -4.31
C GLU A 423 -19.68 -2.95 -3.05
N ASN A 424 -19.29 -2.40 -1.91
CA ASN A 424 -19.33 -3.08 -0.62
C ASN A 424 -18.58 -4.44 -0.69
N GLU A 425 -19.28 -5.55 -0.50
CA GLU A 425 -18.69 -6.91 -0.48
C GLU A 425 -18.67 -7.60 -1.86
N GLN A 426 -18.99 -6.87 -2.94
CA GLN A 426 -19.18 -7.47 -4.29
C GLN A 426 -18.26 -6.81 -5.31
N SER A 427 -17.87 -7.58 -6.32
CA SER A 427 -17.11 -7.12 -7.48
C SER A 427 -17.79 -7.67 -8.73
N ASP A 428 -18.56 -6.84 -9.42
CA ASP A 428 -19.51 -7.21 -10.45
C ASP A 428 -19.18 -6.59 -11.81
N LEU A 429 -19.76 -7.17 -12.86
CA LEU A 429 -19.69 -6.64 -14.23
C LEU A 429 -20.79 -5.58 -14.43
N PHE A 430 -20.39 -4.41 -14.89
CA PHE A 430 -21.28 -3.32 -15.27
C PHE A 430 -21.14 -3.03 -16.75
N MET A 431 -22.25 -2.69 -17.40
CA MET A 431 -22.27 -2.28 -18.81
C MET A 431 -22.87 -0.88 -18.92
N TYR A 432 -22.19 0.00 -19.64
CA TYR A 432 -22.68 1.36 -19.91
C TYR A 432 -22.90 1.54 -21.40
N GLU A 433 -24.13 1.90 -21.78
CA GLU A 433 -24.50 2.18 -23.17
C GLU A 433 -24.28 3.68 -23.44
N LEU A 434 -23.43 3.98 -24.40
CA LEU A 434 -22.94 5.35 -24.64
C LEU A 434 -24.04 6.28 -25.19
N GLU A 435 -24.93 5.76 -26.05
CA GLU A 435 -25.98 6.56 -26.68
C GLU A 435 -27.13 6.87 -25.71
N SER A 436 -27.68 5.86 -25.06
CA SER A 436 -28.78 5.99 -24.10
C SER A 436 -28.31 6.51 -22.73
N LYS A 437 -27.00 6.47 -22.45
CA LYS A 437 -26.39 6.82 -21.16
C LYS A 437 -26.93 5.96 -20.01
N THR A 438 -27.22 4.69 -20.28
CA THR A 438 -27.79 3.76 -19.32
C THR A 438 -26.71 2.86 -18.76
N LEU A 439 -26.62 2.81 -17.43
CA LEU A 439 -25.74 1.85 -16.71
C LEU A 439 -26.59 0.64 -16.31
N THR A 440 -26.11 -0.56 -16.61
CA THR A 440 -26.77 -1.84 -16.28
C THR A 440 -25.78 -2.73 -15.54
N LYS A 441 -26.19 -3.32 -14.42
CA LYS A 441 -25.42 -4.32 -13.70
C LYS A 441 -25.64 -5.68 -14.35
N ILE A 442 -24.59 -6.29 -14.91
CA ILE A 442 -24.68 -7.57 -15.65
C ILE A 442 -24.67 -8.74 -14.68
N THR A 443 -23.74 -8.74 -13.71
CA THR A 443 -23.77 -9.64 -12.57
C THR A 443 -24.15 -8.83 -11.34
N ASP A 444 -24.70 -9.47 -10.32
CA ASP A 444 -25.07 -8.84 -9.06
C ASP A 444 -25.06 -9.94 -8.01
N ASP A 445 -23.84 -10.38 -7.65
CA ASP A 445 -23.68 -11.53 -6.77
C ASP A 445 -22.41 -11.38 -5.90
N ILE A 446 -22.24 -12.32 -4.99
CA ILE A 446 -21.17 -12.25 -3.96
C ILE A 446 -19.79 -12.61 -4.51
N PHE A 447 -19.69 -13.13 -5.73
CA PHE A 447 -18.43 -13.61 -6.28
C PHE A 447 -17.59 -12.46 -6.83
N SER A 448 -16.29 -12.74 -7.02
CA SER A 448 -15.35 -11.77 -7.59
C SER A 448 -15.27 -11.98 -9.10
N ASP A 449 -15.76 -11.02 -9.87
CA ASP A 449 -15.70 -11.05 -11.34
C ASP A 449 -14.58 -10.14 -11.82
N GLU A 450 -13.75 -10.62 -12.74
CA GLU A 450 -12.53 -9.94 -13.20
C GLU A 450 -12.34 -10.05 -14.72
N ALA A 451 -11.53 -9.14 -15.29
CA ALA A 451 -11.00 -9.23 -16.67
C ALA A 451 -12.06 -9.46 -17.76
N PRO A 452 -13.14 -8.66 -17.84
CA PRO A 452 -14.16 -8.85 -18.85
C PRO A 452 -13.64 -8.64 -20.28
N LYS A 453 -14.13 -9.45 -21.24
CA LYS A 453 -13.84 -9.35 -22.68
C LYS A 453 -15.13 -9.56 -23.48
N TRP A 454 -15.38 -8.71 -24.43
CA TRP A 454 -16.55 -8.83 -25.31
C TRP A 454 -16.40 -10.00 -26.27
N SER A 455 -17.53 -10.63 -26.62
CA SER A 455 -17.63 -11.45 -27.84
C SER A 455 -17.51 -10.56 -29.08
N PRO A 456 -16.99 -11.07 -30.21
CA PRO A 456 -16.86 -10.26 -31.43
C PRO A 456 -18.16 -9.64 -31.92
N ASP A 457 -19.31 -10.27 -31.66
CA ASP A 457 -20.63 -9.78 -32.04
C ASP A 457 -21.26 -8.80 -31.02
N SER A 458 -20.55 -8.48 -29.92
CA SER A 458 -20.99 -7.54 -28.86
C SER A 458 -22.24 -8.00 -28.09
N LYS A 459 -22.56 -9.33 -28.10
CA LYS A 459 -23.76 -9.86 -27.42
C LYS A 459 -23.45 -10.60 -26.12
N SER A 460 -22.20 -11.00 -25.90
CA SER A 460 -21.81 -11.74 -24.71
C SER A 460 -20.53 -11.14 -24.11
N ILE A 461 -20.30 -11.44 -22.82
CA ILE A 461 -19.11 -11.05 -22.10
C ILE A 461 -18.46 -12.33 -21.56
N TYR A 462 -17.16 -12.52 -21.84
CA TYR A 462 -16.31 -13.52 -21.23
C TYR A 462 -15.62 -12.87 -20.05
N PHE A 463 -15.49 -13.58 -18.94
CA PHE A 463 -14.90 -13.02 -17.73
C PHE A 463 -14.31 -14.14 -16.86
N ILE A 464 -13.48 -13.75 -15.91
CA ILE A 464 -12.87 -14.64 -14.92
C ILE A 464 -13.64 -14.49 -13.61
N SER A 465 -13.91 -15.61 -12.90
CA SER A 465 -14.62 -15.55 -11.64
C SER A 465 -14.25 -16.70 -10.72
N ASP A 466 -14.40 -16.47 -9.41
CA ASP A 466 -14.17 -17.46 -8.37
C ASP A 466 -15.46 -18.25 -8.01
N ARG A 467 -16.54 -18.11 -8.80
CA ARG A 467 -17.89 -18.64 -8.48
C ARG A 467 -18.02 -20.17 -8.54
N GLY A 468 -17.01 -20.91 -9.00
CA GLY A 468 -17.05 -22.36 -9.08
C GLY A 468 -18.20 -22.87 -9.95
N ASP A 469 -19.04 -23.76 -9.43
CA ASP A 469 -20.21 -24.32 -10.14
C ASP A 469 -21.46 -23.44 -9.99
N LYS A 470 -21.36 -22.23 -9.41
CA LYS A 470 -22.51 -21.33 -9.26
C LYS A 470 -22.71 -20.52 -10.54
N THR A 471 -23.71 -20.87 -11.31
CA THR A 471 -23.98 -20.23 -12.62
C THR A 471 -24.96 -19.05 -12.53
N ASN A 472 -25.75 -18.97 -11.46
CA ASN A 472 -26.69 -17.86 -11.25
C ASN A 472 -25.90 -16.58 -10.92
N ALA A 473 -26.11 -15.55 -11.71
CA ALA A 473 -25.44 -14.24 -11.58
C ALA A 473 -26.15 -13.27 -10.61
N ARG A 474 -26.96 -13.83 -9.67
CA ARG A 474 -27.75 -13.06 -8.68
C ARG A 474 -27.69 -13.72 -7.29
N VAL A 475 -26.55 -14.30 -6.91
CA VAL A 475 -26.37 -14.96 -5.60
C VAL A 475 -25.91 -13.94 -4.57
N SER A 476 -26.81 -13.48 -3.72
CA SER A 476 -26.51 -12.44 -2.72
C SER A 476 -25.77 -13.00 -1.50
N SER A 477 -25.09 -12.10 -0.77
CA SER A 477 -24.31 -12.38 0.44
C SER A 477 -25.13 -13.02 1.57
N ASN A 478 -26.46 -12.87 1.59
CA ASN A 478 -27.30 -13.50 2.59
C ASN A 478 -27.65 -14.96 2.28
N LYS A 479 -27.19 -15.48 1.15
CA LYS A 479 -27.44 -16.87 0.70
C LYS A 479 -26.18 -17.72 0.65
N LEU A 480 -25.01 -17.12 0.81
CA LEU A 480 -23.74 -17.83 0.70
C LEU A 480 -22.70 -17.18 1.59
N ASP A 481 -22.08 -17.99 2.41
CA ASP A 481 -20.98 -17.55 3.29
C ASP A 481 -19.63 -17.79 2.58
N MET A 482 -18.99 -16.72 2.12
CA MET A 482 -17.71 -16.83 1.39
C MET A 482 -16.60 -17.43 2.28
N TRP A 483 -16.63 -17.23 3.58
CA TRP A 483 -15.65 -17.85 4.50
C TRP A 483 -15.75 -19.39 4.55
N ASP A 484 -16.82 -19.99 4.04
CA ASP A 484 -16.98 -21.47 3.92
C ASP A 484 -17.02 -21.91 2.45
N PHE A 485 -16.84 -21.00 1.50
CA PHE A 485 -16.85 -21.27 0.06
C PHE A 485 -15.42 -21.40 -0.47
N ASN A 486 -15.20 -22.21 -1.50
CA ASN A 486 -13.89 -22.33 -2.14
C ASN A 486 -13.74 -21.28 -3.26
N TYR A 487 -13.24 -20.11 -2.91
CA TYR A 487 -12.99 -18.98 -3.80
C TYR A 487 -11.54 -18.91 -4.27
N LYS A 488 -10.74 -19.97 -4.06
CA LYS A 488 -9.28 -19.93 -4.27
C LYS A 488 -8.84 -20.11 -5.71
N VAL A 489 -9.72 -20.58 -6.57
CA VAL A 489 -9.39 -20.88 -7.98
C VAL A 489 -10.38 -20.18 -8.90
N ASN A 490 -9.83 -19.45 -9.86
CA ASN A 490 -10.59 -18.71 -10.86
C ASN A 490 -10.74 -19.53 -12.14
N ASP A 491 -11.94 -19.50 -12.71
CA ASP A 491 -12.24 -20.10 -14.02
C ASP A 491 -12.85 -19.06 -14.96
N VAL A 492 -12.94 -19.41 -16.24
CA VAL A 492 -13.51 -18.56 -17.28
C VAL A 492 -15.01 -18.86 -17.42
N TYR A 493 -15.79 -17.79 -17.49
CA TYR A 493 -17.26 -17.83 -17.67
C TYR A 493 -17.66 -16.96 -18.87
N ARG A 494 -18.88 -17.21 -19.39
CA ARG A 494 -19.52 -16.44 -20.45
C ARG A 494 -20.93 -16.08 -19.99
N ILE A 495 -21.33 -14.83 -20.18
CA ILE A 495 -22.71 -14.40 -19.91
C ILE A 495 -23.25 -13.64 -21.12
N GLU A 496 -24.46 -13.99 -21.56
CA GLU A 496 -25.18 -13.26 -22.62
C GLU A 496 -25.83 -12.02 -22.01
N ILE A 497 -25.78 -10.90 -22.72
CA ILE A 497 -26.40 -9.66 -22.26
C ILE A 497 -27.89 -9.90 -22.04
N GLY A 498 -28.37 -9.61 -20.83
CA GLY A 498 -29.76 -9.83 -20.43
C GLY A 498 -30.03 -11.19 -19.78
N SER A 499 -29.02 -12.08 -19.73
CA SER A 499 -29.15 -13.36 -19.02
C SER A 499 -28.86 -13.19 -17.53
N GLU A 500 -29.49 -14.00 -16.69
CA GLU A 500 -29.16 -14.13 -15.26
C GLU A 500 -28.30 -15.37 -14.98
N THR A 501 -27.83 -16.04 -16.03
CA THR A 501 -27.07 -17.29 -15.89
C THR A 501 -25.77 -17.18 -16.70
N ALA A 502 -24.64 -17.42 -16.02
CA ALA A 502 -23.32 -17.49 -16.64
C ALA A 502 -23.00 -18.96 -16.98
N GLU A 503 -22.46 -19.21 -18.16
CA GLU A 503 -21.95 -20.51 -18.59
C GLU A 503 -20.51 -20.66 -18.13
N ARG A 504 -20.16 -21.72 -17.38
CA ARG A 504 -18.76 -22.05 -17.02
C ARG A 504 -18.06 -22.63 -18.25
N ILE A 505 -17.01 -21.96 -18.72
CA ILE A 505 -16.26 -22.35 -19.92
C ILE A 505 -15.12 -23.30 -19.57
N THR A 506 -14.35 -22.98 -18.52
CA THR A 506 -13.27 -23.87 -18.04
C THR A 506 -13.68 -24.49 -16.71
N ASN A 507 -13.16 -25.69 -16.44
CA ASN A 507 -13.33 -26.37 -15.15
C ASN A 507 -12.00 -27.00 -14.81
N ASP A 508 -11.14 -26.23 -14.16
CA ASP A 508 -9.78 -26.65 -13.80
C ASP A 508 -9.49 -26.17 -12.38
N PRO A 509 -9.93 -26.93 -11.36
CA PRO A 509 -9.96 -26.46 -9.97
C PRO A 509 -8.58 -26.42 -9.29
N GLN A 510 -7.52 -26.79 -9.97
CA GLN A 510 -6.16 -26.79 -9.43
C GLN A 510 -5.30 -25.65 -9.95
N ASN A 511 -5.78 -24.88 -10.95
CA ASN A 511 -4.95 -23.92 -11.65
C ASN A 511 -5.73 -22.61 -11.94
N ASN A 512 -5.09 -21.49 -11.68
CA ASN A 512 -5.68 -20.19 -11.88
C ASN A 512 -5.61 -19.72 -13.33
N LYS A 513 -6.55 -18.90 -13.73
CA LYS A 513 -6.60 -18.17 -14.99
C LYS A 513 -6.53 -16.68 -14.62
N THR A 514 -5.64 -15.95 -15.25
CA THR A 514 -5.37 -14.56 -14.88
C THR A 514 -5.66 -13.56 -15.99
N SER A 515 -5.76 -14.00 -17.23
CA SER A 515 -6.05 -13.13 -18.37
C SER A 515 -6.64 -13.94 -19.51
N ILE A 516 -7.57 -13.32 -20.26
CA ILE A 516 -8.25 -13.97 -21.38
C ILE A 516 -8.33 -13.04 -22.59
N ALA A 517 -8.45 -13.63 -23.79
CA ALA A 517 -8.81 -12.91 -25.02
C ALA A 517 -9.62 -13.85 -25.91
N VAL A 518 -10.57 -13.29 -26.66
CA VAL A 518 -11.51 -14.05 -27.53
C VAL A 518 -11.03 -13.93 -28.96
N SER A 519 -10.95 -15.06 -29.70
CA SER A 519 -10.60 -15.05 -31.14
C SER A 519 -11.68 -14.34 -31.99
N SER A 520 -11.27 -13.78 -33.12
CA SER A 520 -12.13 -13.03 -34.04
C SER A 520 -13.36 -13.83 -34.50
N ASP A 521 -13.24 -15.16 -34.60
CA ASP A 521 -14.34 -16.06 -35.05
C ASP A 521 -15.13 -16.66 -33.86
N GLU A 522 -14.81 -16.30 -32.63
CA GLU A 522 -15.43 -16.80 -31.38
C GLU A 522 -15.38 -18.34 -31.26
N LYS A 523 -14.38 -19.01 -31.85
CA LYS A 523 -14.18 -20.46 -31.69
C LYS A 523 -13.11 -20.83 -30.67
N LYS A 524 -12.28 -19.86 -30.30
CA LYS A 524 -11.13 -20.09 -29.42
C LYS A 524 -10.98 -18.96 -28.41
N LEU A 525 -10.39 -19.30 -27.25
CA LEU A 525 -9.90 -18.33 -26.29
C LEU A 525 -8.38 -18.47 -26.16
N LEU A 526 -7.69 -17.35 -26.00
CA LEU A 526 -6.37 -17.34 -25.39
C LEU A 526 -6.57 -17.19 -23.87
N ILE A 527 -5.92 -18.03 -23.11
CA ILE A 527 -6.01 -18.02 -21.63
C ILE A 527 -4.58 -18.05 -21.09
N VAL A 528 -4.30 -17.20 -20.11
CA VAL A 528 -3.09 -17.33 -19.31
C VAL A 528 -3.42 -18.18 -18.10
N SER A 529 -2.67 -19.29 -17.91
CA SER A 529 -2.86 -20.18 -16.78
C SER A 529 -1.52 -20.61 -16.19
N ASP A 530 -1.52 -20.81 -14.86
CA ASP A 530 -0.35 -21.29 -14.08
C ASP A 530 -0.29 -22.83 -13.98
N ARG A 531 -0.87 -23.54 -14.92
CA ARG A 531 -1.04 -25.00 -14.92
C ARG A 531 0.26 -25.75 -14.65
N ASN A 532 1.38 -25.29 -15.23
CA ASN A 532 2.69 -25.92 -14.99
C ASN A 532 3.52 -25.21 -13.90
N GLY A 533 2.98 -24.20 -13.23
CA GLY A 533 3.69 -23.37 -12.25
C GLY A 533 4.23 -22.07 -12.81
N ILE A 534 3.99 -21.78 -14.10
CA ILE A 534 4.37 -20.53 -14.75
C ILE A 534 3.16 -20.05 -15.56
N GLY A 535 2.84 -18.77 -15.51
CA GLY A 535 1.81 -18.18 -16.35
C GLY A 535 2.16 -18.33 -17.82
N ASN A 536 1.53 -19.28 -18.50
CA ASN A 536 1.75 -19.58 -19.92
C ASN A 536 0.48 -19.36 -20.72
N LEU A 537 0.61 -19.15 -22.05
CA LEU A 537 -0.51 -19.03 -22.97
C LEU A 537 -1.02 -20.42 -23.38
N TYR A 538 -2.33 -20.57 -23.27
CA TYR A 538 -3.07 -21.74 -23.71
C TYR A 538 -4.16 -21.31 -24.71
N GLU A 539 -4.38 -22.12 -25.75
CA GLU A 539 -5.58 -22.06 -26.58
C GLU A 539 -6.64 -22.95 -25.93
N PHE A 540 -7.82 -22.43 -25.74
CA PHE A 540 -9.01 -23.22 -25.36
C PHE A 540 -9.98 -23.22 -26.55
N ASN A 541 -10.28 -24.38 -27.06
CA ASN A 541 -11.24 -24.56 -28.17
C ASN A 541 -12.65 -24.61 -27.59
N LEU A 542 -13.49 -23.63 -27.93
CA LEU A 542 -14.84 -23.50 -27.38
C LEU A 542 -15.80 -24.60 -27.86
N VAL A 543 -15.55 -25.15 -29.07
CA VAL A 543 -16.38 -26.21 -29.66
C VAL A 543 -16.00 -27.58 -29.10
N ALA A 544 -14.67 -27.88 -29.11
CA ALA A 544 -14.16 -29.18 -28.64
C ALA A 544 -14.03 -29.25 -27.10
N LYS A 545 -14.17 -28.13 -26.40
CA LYS A 545 -13.98 -27.99 -24.93
C LYS A 545 -12.62 -28.59 -24.52
N SER A 546 -11.57 -28.30 -25.27
CA SER A 546 -10.22 -28.81 -25.05
C SER A 546 -9.19 -27.69 -25.03
N SER A 547 -8.11 -27.88 -24.26
CA SER A 547 -7.04 -26.91 -24.11
C SER A 547 -5.72 -27.49 -24.58
N ARG A 548 -4.84 -26.63 -25.17
CA ARG A 548 -3.46 -26.97 -25.50
C ARG A 548 -2.53 -25.79 -25.21
N PRO A 549 -1.28 -26.05 -24.82
CA PRO A 549 -0.32 -24.95 -24.60
C PRO A 549 0.15 -24.34 -25.93
N LEU A 550 0.38 -23.03 -25.92
CA LEU A 550 0.94 -22.26 -27.05
C LEU A 550 2.35 -21.78 -26.74
N THR A 551 2.71 -21.67 -25.47
CA THR A 551 4.06 -21.28 -25.05
C THR A 551 4.56 -22.25 -23.97
N ASN A 552 5.89 -22.35 -23.87
CA ASN A 552 6.59 -23.03 -22.79
C ASN A 552 7.63 -22.03 -22.25
N SER A 553 7.11 -20.94 -21.67
CA SER A 553 7.94 -19.80 -21.27
C SER A 553 8.69 -20.05 -19.96
N LEU A 554 9.90 -19.52 -19.88
CA LEU A 554 10.70 -19.45 -18.65
C LEU A 554 10.17 -18.38 -17.69
N GLN A 555 9.71 -17.24 -18.25
CA GLN A 555 9.11 -16.13 -17.50
C GLN A 555 7.58 -16.15 -17.62
N GLU A 556 6.93 -15.58 -16.63
CA GLU A 556 5.47 -15.44 -16.58
C GLU A 556 4.94 -14.54 -17.70
N ILE A 557 3.85 -14.95 -18.34
CA ILE A 557 3.06 -14.14 -19.27
C ILE A 557 1.86 -13.59 -18.48
N THR A 558 1.58 -12.29 -18.60
CA THR A 558 0.46 -11.64 -17.91
C THR A 558 -0.25 -10.64 -18.83
N GLN A 559 -1.48 -10.26 -18.50
CA GLN A 559 -2.18 -9.10 -19.09
C GLN A 559 -2.14 -9.08 -20.63
N ILE A 560 -2.76 -10.07 -21.25
CA ILE A 560 -2.72 -10.21 -22.70
C ILE A 560 -3.69 -9.26 -23.40
N SER A 561 -3.29 -8.83 -24.63
CA SER A 561 -4.13 -8.06 -25.55
C SER A 561 -3.96 -8.65 -26.96
N LEU A 562 -5.04 -9.19 -27.52
CA LEU A 562 -5.06 -9.83 -28.84
C LEU A 562 -5.55 -8.81 -29.87
N SER A 563 -4.89 -8.76 -31.03
CA SER A 563 -5.34 -7.92 -32.15
C SER A 563 -6.68 -8.44 -32.71
N PRO A 564 -7.55 -7.55 -33.23
CA PRO A 564 -8.87 -8.00 -33.72
C PRO A 564 -8.80 -8.96 -34.92
N ASP A 565 -7.68 -9.05 -35.60
CA ASP A 565 -7.47 -9.98 -36.74
C ASP A 565 -6.75 -11.28 -36.31
N ASP A 566 -6.56 -11.49 -35.02
CA ASP A 566 -5.83 -12.61 -34.42
C ASP A 566 -4.34 -12.72 -34.82
N SER A 567 -3.81 -11.72 -35.50
CA SER A 567 -2.44 -11.79 -36.02
C SER A 567 -1.36 -11.58 -34.97
N LYS A 568 -1.71 -10.95 -33.82
CA LYS A 568 -0.75 -10.62 -32.74
C LYS A 568 -1.37 -10.71 -31.38
N VAL A 569 -0.56 -11.14 -30.39
CA VAL A 569 -0.88 -10.95 -28.99
C VAL A 569 0.26 -10.20 -28.31
N LEU A 570 -0.08 -9.10 -27.62
CA LEU A 570 0.82 -8.38 -26.72
C LEU A 570 0.61 -8.90 -25.31
N PHE A 571 1.67 -8.92 -24.50
CA PHE A 571 1.57 -9.35 -23.11
C PHE A 571 2.63 -8.66 -22.24
N GLY A 572 2.30 -8.48 -20.98
CA GLY A 572 3.24 -8.04 -19.96
C GLY A 572 4.03 -9.22 -19.41
N THR A 573 5.25 -8.98 -18.95
CA THR A 573 6.06 -10.02 -18.31
C THR A 573 7.09 -9.37 -17.39
N GLN A 574 7.40 -10.06 -16.30
CA GLN A 574 8.51 -9.67 -15.45
C GLN A 574 9.81 -10.19 -16.07
N ILE A 575 10.80 -9.30 -16.18
CA ILE A 575 12.14 -9.65 -16.66
C ILE A 575 13.19 -8.82 -15.94
N LYS A 576 14.19 -9.47 -15.35
CA LYS A 576 15.28 -8.83 -14.59
C LYS A 576 14.73 -7.94 -13.45
N GLY A 577 13.68 -8.41 -12.79
CA GLY A 577 13.07 -7.70 -11.66
C GLY A 577 12.18 -6.50 -12.00
N GLY A 578 12.02 -6.14 -13.29
CA GLY A 578 11.08 -5.10 -13.75
C GLY A 578 10.10 -5.67 -14.74
N TYR A 579 9.29 -4.81 -15.39
CA TYR A 579 8.23 -5.25 -16.30
C TYR A 579 8.41 -4.66 -17.68
N ASP A 580 8.25 -5.50 -18.72
CA ASP A 580 8.24 -5.10 -20.13
C ASP A 580 7.14 -5.82 -20.90
N ILE A 581 6.83 -5.26 -22.08
CA ILE A 581 5.80 -5.77 -22.99
C ILE A 581 6.48 -6.48 -24.16
N PHE A 582 5.92 -7.63 -24.50
CA PHE A 582 6.39 -8.51 -25.57
C PHE A 582 5.24 -8.82 -26.53
N GLU A 583 5.58 -9.29 -27.75
CA GLU A 583 4.66 -9.60 -28.85
C GLU A 583 4.91 -11.01 -29.37
N ILE A 584 3.83 -11.74 -29.61
CA ILE A 584 3.84 -13.02 -30.34
C ILE A 584 2.96 -12.85 -31.57
N ASP A 585 3.54 -13.11 -32.76
CA ASP A 585 2.80 -13.16 -34.02
C ASP A 585 2.06 -14.49 -34.17
N TYR A 586 0.82 -14.43 -34.72
CA TYR A 586 -0.04 -15.57 -35.06
C TYR A 586 -0.13 -16.58 -33.90
N PRO A 587 -0.59 -16.20 -32.73
CA PRO A 587 -0.50 -17.09 -31.57
C PRO A 587 -1.24 -18.41 -31.75
N PHE A 588 -2.36 -18.43 -32.45
CA PHE A 588 -3.16 -19.65 -32.67
C PHE A 588 -2.49 -20.65 -33.67
N ASP A 589 -1.54 -20.21 -34.50
CA ASP A 589 -0.81 -21.07 -35.43
C ASP A 589 0.35 -21.80 -34.74
N ARG A 590 0.70 -21.41 -33.54
CA ARG A 590 1.81 -22.03 -32.81
C ARG A 590 1.46 -23.47 -32.44
N LYS A 591 2.44 -24.34 -32.59
CA LYS A 591 2.34 -25.76 -32.22
C LYS A 591 3.56 -26.13 -31.37
N LEU A 592 3.31 -26.67 -30.21
CA LEU A 592 4.36 -27.30 -29.39
C LEU A 592 4.31 -28.81 -29.61
N GLU A 593 5.48 -29.45 -29.57
CA GLU A 593 5.60 -30.93 -29.73
C GLU A 593 5.05 -31.68 -28.54
N MET A 594 4.76 -30.97 -27.45
CA MET A 594 4.27 -31.53 -26.17
C MET A 594 2.81 -31.15 -25.92
N ALA A 595 2.04 -32.12 -25.48
CA ALA A 595 0.62 -31.89 -25.13
C ALA A 595 0.47 -31.20 -23.77
N GLU A 596 1.39 -31.46 -22.85
CA GLU A 596 1.45 -30.84 -21.51
C GLU A 596 2.85 -30.29 -21.26
N LEU A 597 2.91 -29.16 -20.52
CA LEU A 597 4.18 -28.51 -20.21
C LEU A 597 4.85 -29.21 -19.03
N PRO A 598 6.19 -29.23 -18.98
CA PRO A 598 6.89 -29.73 -17.81
C PRO A 598 6.56 -28.88 -16.58
N LEU A 599 6.31 -29.54 -15.46
CA LEU A 599 5.99 -28.85 -14.19
C LEU A 599 7.26 -28.24 -13.60
N THR A 600 7.13 -27.04 -13.02
CA THR A 600 8.20 -26.48 -12.17
C THR A 600 8.44 -27.37 -10.96
N GLN A 601 9.61 -27.25 -10.35
CA GLN A 601 9.93 -28.00 -9.13
C GLN A 601 8.94 -27.67 -8.01
N TYR A 602 8.57 -26.40 -7.90
CA TYR A 602 7.58 -25.93 -6.94
C TYR A 602 6.21 -26.59 -7.18
N LYS A 603 5.71 -26.57 -8.41
CA LYS A 603 4.40 -27.18 -8.74
C LYS A 603 4.42 -28.70 -8.50
N GLN A 604 5.54 -29.37 -8.80
CA GLN A 604 5.73 -30.80 -8.48
C GLN A 604 5.64 -31.07 -6.98
N SER A 605 6.23 -30.21 -6.15
CA SER A 605 6.20 -30.35 -4.69
C SER A 605 4.78 -30.24 -4.14
N ILE A 606 3.95 -29.34 -4.72
CA ILE A 606 2.53 -29.24 -4.35
C ILE A 606 1.80 -30.57 -4.65
N PHE A 607 1.95 -31.10 -5.87
CA PHE A 607 1.28 -32.36 -6.25
C PHE A 607 1.72 -33.53 -5.39
N LYS A 608 3.00 -33.60 -5.01
CA LYS A 608 3.51 -34.66 -4.11
C LYS A 608 2.89 -34.52 -2.72
N LYS A 609 2.80 -33.31 -2.19
CA LYS A 609 2.18 -33.01 -0.89
C LYS A 609 0.70 -33.39 -0.91
N ASP A 610 -0.04 -33.01 -1.94
CA ASP A 610 -1.47 -33.30 -2.08
C ASP A 610 -1.71 -34.82 -2.21
N SER A 611 -0.90 -35.53 -2.99
CA SER A 611 -1.04 -36.97 -3.14
C SER A 611 -0.73 -37.72 -1.83
N LEU A 612 0.22 -37.22 -1.05
CA LEU A 612 0.54 -37.80 0.27
C LEU A 612 -0.62 -37.57 1.26
N ILE A 613 -1.17 -36.35 1.30
CA ILE A 613 -2.32 -36.01 2.14
C ILE A 613 -3.52 -36.91 1.78
N ASN A 614 -3.81 -37.07 0.47
CA ASN A 614 -4.91 -37.94 0.00
C ASN A 614 -4.68 -39.43 0.33
N ALA A 615 -3.43 -39.86 0.25
CA ALA A 615 -3.09 -41.24 0.63
C ALA A 615 -3.32 -41.49 2.13
N ILE A 616 -2.91 -40.54 2.98
CA ILE A 616 -3.12 -40.60 4.44
C ILE A 616 -4.64 -40.59 4.75
N ALA A 617 -5.40 -39.71 4.12
CA ALA A 617 -6.84 -39.60 4.30
C ALA A 617 -7.58 -40.87 3.87
N ASN A 618 -7.12 -41.57 2.83
CA ASN A 618 -7.69 -42.84 2.38
C ASN A 618 -7.36 -43.95 3.36
N ILE A 619 -6.16 -44.00 3.92
CA ILE A 619 -5.76 -44.97 4.96
C ILE A 619 -6.65 -44.79 6.20
N GLU A 620 -6.92 -43.54 6.59
CA GLU A 620 -7.81 -43.24 7.73
C GLU A 620 -9.25 -43.66 7.43
N LYS A 621 -9.76 -43.47 6.21
CA LYS A 621 -11.10 -43.93 5.81
C LYS A 621 -11.23 -45.45 5.81
N ASP A 622 -10.23 -46.15 5.31
CA ASP A 622 -10.21 -47.62 5.29
C ASP A 622 -10.08 -48.20 6.73
N SER A 623 -9.46 -47.42 7.65
CA SER A 623 -9.35 -47.82 9.06
C SER A 623 -10.64 -47.59 9.86
N LEU A 624 -11.64 -46.88 9.29
CA LEU A 624 -12.93 -46.60 9.93
C LEU A 624 -14.02 -47.62 9.53
N VAL A 625 -13.69 -48.68 8.78
CA VAL A 625 -14.61 -49.81 8.55
C VAL A 625 -14.69 -50.60 9.86
N GLU A 626 -15.80 -50.46 10.55
CA GLU A 626 -16.08 -51.14 11.81
C GLU A 626 -15.96 -52.65 11.66
N THR A 627 -14.97 -53.20 12.32
CA THR A 627 -15.03 -54.62 12.73
C THR A 627 -15.34 -54.66 14.22
N GLU A 628 -16.46 -55.24 14.57
CA GLU A 628 -16.82 -55.53 15.96
C GLU A 628 -15.78 -56.47 16.56
N ASP A 629 -14.81 -55.90 17.26
CA ASP A 629 -14.11 -56.59 18.34
C ASP A 629 -13.17 -55.59 19.05
N ASP A 630 -13.52 -55.22 20.25
CA ASP A 630 -12.73 -54.40 21.15
C ASP A 630 -11.41 -55.08 21.53
N LYS A 631 -10.36 -54.77 20.81
CA LYS A 631 -8.99 -54.96 21.34
C LYS A 631 -8.17 -53.72 21.03
N LEU A 632 -7.89 -52.94 22.07
CA LEU A 632 -6.91 -51.89 22.06
C LEU A 632 -5.56 -52.42 21.55
N ILE A 633 -5.20 -52.07 20.34
CA ILE A 633 -3.87 -52.27 19.82
C ILE A 633 -3.07 -50.97 20.07
N SER A 634 -2.14 -51.07 21.00
CA SER A 634 -1.14 -50.05 21.23
C SER A 634 -0.14 -50.09 20.07
N TYR A 635 -0.10 -49.01 19.31
CA TYR A 635 0.90 -48.86 18.26
C TYR A 635 2.20 -48.34 18.90
N GLY A 636 3.18 -49.14 19.03
CA GLY A 636 4.54 -48.76 19.38
C GLY A 636 5.34 -48.27 18.17
N ASP A 637 6.40 -47.62 18.45
CA ASP A 637 7.27 -46.80 17.60
C ASP A 637 7.68 -47.39 16.23
N PHE A 638 7.44 -46.62 15.16
CA PHE A 638 7.98 -46.93 13.82
C PHE A 638 8.80 -45.77 13.30
N ASN A 639 9.99 -46.02 12.82
CA ASN A 639 10.89 -45.09 12.15
C ASN A 639 11.09 -45.48 10.69
N ILE A 640 11.14 -44.56 9.76
CA ILE A 640 11.46 -44.84 8.34
C ILE A 640 12.88 -44.33 8.01
N ASP A 641 13.69 -45.25 7.50
CA ASP A 641 15.04 -45.03 7.01
C ASP A 641 14.99 -44.89 5.49
N PHE A 642 15.30 -43.70 4.98
CA PHE A 642 15.24 -43.38 3.55
C PHE A 642 16.22 -44.18 2.67
N GLU A 643 17.25 -44.80 3.26
CA GLU A 643 18.19 -45.63 2.49
C GLU A 643 17.63 -47.01 2.17
N ASN A 644 16.64 -47.50 2.90
CA ASN A 644 16.12 -48.85 2.82
C ASN A 644 14.63 -48.97 2.48
N GLN A 645 13.98 -47.89 2.10
CA GLN A 645 12.54 -47.87 1.69
C GLN A 645 11.53 -48.40 2.74
N GLU A 646 11.82 -48.24 4.02
CA GLU A 646 10.86 -48.55 5.10
C GLU A 646 10.29 -47.30 5.73
N LEU A 647 8.99 -47.33 6.06
CA LEU A 647 8.23 -46.17 6.54
C LEU A 647 8.54 -45.79 8.00
N VAL A 648 9.01 -44.50 8.21
CA VAL A 648 9.27 -43.91 9.54
C VAL A 648 8.04 -43.22 10.06
N LYS A 649 7.64 -43.42 11.28
CA LYS A 649 6.56 -42.68 11.93
C LYS A 649 7.00 -41.24 12.26
N PRO A 650 6.26 -40.24 11.85
CA PRO A 650 6.43 -38.96 12.48
C PRO A 650 5.87 -39.01 13.90
N ASN A 651 6.73 -38.73 14.86
CA ASN A 651 6.25 -38.31 16.17
C ASN A 651 5.77 -36.88 15.95
N ASP A 652 4.53 -36.74 15.82
CA ASP A 652 3.71 -35.56 16.02
C ASP A 652 2.63 -35.42 14.97
N LYS A 653 1.48 -35.17 15.47
CA LYS A 653 0.24 -34.87 14.80
C LYS A 653 0.42 -34.00 13.55
N ILE A 654 0.46 -34.63 12.38
CA ILE A 654 0.01 -33.91 11.18
C ILE A 654 -1.50 -33.75 11.43
N GLN A 655 -1.85 -32.64 12.02
CA GLN A 655 -3.25 -32.30 12.12
C GLN A 655 -3.82 -32.16 10.72
N ASN A 656 -4.79 -33.00 10.43
CA ASN A 656 -5.59 -32.93 9.24
C ASN A 656 -5.98 -31.48 8.93
N ILE A 657 -5.44 -30.95 7.85
CA ILE A 657 -6.01 -29.80 7.17
C ILE A 657 -7.12 -30.31 6.22
N ALA A 658 -7.85 -31.32 6.64
CA ALA A 658 -9.20 -31.49 6.17
C ALA A 658 -10.00 -30.41 6.87
N GLU A 659 -10.81 -29.70 6.12
CA GLU A 659 -11.73 -28.67 6.63
C GLU A 659 -12.55 -29.24 7.80
N THR A 660 -11.95 -29.30 8.96
CA THR A 660 -12.72 -29.40 10.18
C THR A 660 -13.52 -28.12 10.24
N LYS A 661 -14.81 -28.22 10.13
CA LYS A 661 -15.72 -27.12 10.51
C LYS A 661 -15.21 -26.63 11.84
N ASP A 662 -14.60 -25.42 11.84
CA ASP A 662 -14.00 -24.89 13.04
C ASP A 662 -15.14 -24.46 13.98
N THR A 663 -15.55 -25.41 14.81
CA THR A 663 -16.64 -25.22 15.76
C THR A 663 -16.26 -24.31 16.92
N THR A 664 -14.97 -23.91 17.00
CA THR A 664 -14.49 -23.05 18.09
C THR A 664 -14.64 -21.57 17.79
N ILE A 665 -14.73 -21.17 16.51
CA ILE A 665 -14.87 -19.76 16.12
C ILE A 665 -16.36 -19.39 16.10
N SER A 666 -16.73 -18.44 16.94
CA SER A 666 -18.11 -17.93 16.98
C SER A 666 -18.47 -17.29 15.64
N ARG A 667 -19.67 -17.59 15.17
CA ARG A 667 -20.24 -17.01 13.94
C ARG A 667 -21.40 -16.05 14.26
N ASP A 668 -21.82 -15.99 15.51
CA ASP A 668 -22.87 -15.09 15.99
C ASP A 668 -22.22 -13.85 16.59
N PHE A 669 -22.04 -12.83 15.75
CA PHE A 669 -21.37 -11.59 16.13
C PHE A 669 -22.40 -10.52 16.50
N LYS A 670 -22.22 -9.92 17.68
CA LYS A 670 -23.00 -8.74 18.10
C LYS A 670 -22.35 -7.49 17.54
N ILE A 671 -23.10 -6.75 16.79
CA ILE A 671 -22.66 -5.46 16.23
C ILE A 671 -22.86 -4.39 17.31
N LYS A 672 -21.83 -3.61 17.56
CA LYS A 672 -21.82 -2.52 18.55
C LYS A 672 -21.57 -1.19 17.84
N ASP A 673 -22.19 -0.14 18.34
CA ASP A 673 -21.94 1.21 17.83
C ASP A 673 -20.57 1.70 18.33
N TYR A 674 -19.87 2.44 17.48
CA TYR A 674 -18.58 3.03 17.81
C TYR A 674 -18.72 4.06 18.95
N VAL A 675 -17.81 4.00 19.91
CA VAL A 675 -17.75 4.95 21.03
C VAL A 675 -16.35 5.55 21.09
N ILE A 676 -16.27 6.87 21.09
CA ILE A 676 -15.00 7.59 21.17
C ILE A 676 -14.31 7.27 22.50
N LYS A 677 -13.12 6.73 22.43
CA LYS A 677 -12.32 6.38 23.61
C LYS A 677 -10.85 6.73 23.31
N PHE A 678 -10.33 7.69 24.04
CA PHE A 678 -8.94 8.12 23.89
C PHE A 678 -8.01 7.15 24.59
N THR A 679 -7.01 6.67 23.84
CA THR A 679 -5.93 5.86 24.39
C THR A 679 -4.60 6.46 23.94
N PRO A 680 -3.51 6.25 24.69
CA PRO A 680 -2.23 6.85 24.32
C PRO A 680 -1.61 6.18 23.10
N ASP A 681 -1.22 7.00 22.12
CA ASP A 681 -0.38 6.57 21.00
C ASP A 681 1.10 6.66 21.39
N LEU A 682 1.46 7.74 22.10
CA LEU A 682 2.86 8.03 22.41
C LEU A 682 2.96 8.90 23.65
N ILE A 683 3.85 8.54 24.56
CA ILE A 683 4.24 9.38 25.70
C ILE A 683 5.77 9.36 25.77
N LEU A 684 6.38 10.52 25.55
CA LEU A 684 7.85 10.70 25.67
C LEU A 684 8.13 11.73 26.76
N ALA A 685 9.10 11.46 27.62
CA ALA A 685 9.54 12.40 28.63
C ALA A 685 11.06 12.29 28.77
N ASN A 686 11.75 13.41 28.60
CA ASN A 686 13.20 13.48 28.64
C ASN A 686 13.61 14.51 29.71
N PRO A 687 13.99 14.07 30.91
CA PRO A 687 14.54 14.99 31.90
C PRO A 687 15.97 15.38 31.55
N GLY A 688 16.35 16.60 31.89
CA GLY A 688 17.68 17.13 31.64
C GLY A 688 18.12 18.11 32.71
N TYR A 689 19.36 18.54 32.65
CA TYR A 689 19.89 19.58 33.50
C TYR A 689 20.83 20.49 32.69
N SER A 690 20.62 21.77 32.81
CA SER A 690 21.48 22.79 32.22
C SER A 690 22.21 23.54 33.32
N THR A 691 23.49 23.81 33.14
CA THR A 691 24.28 24.64 34.09
C THR A 691 23.76 26.08 34.14
N PHE A 692 23.06 26.53 33.08
CA PHE A 692 22.53 27.87 32.97
C PHE A 692 21.09 28.01 33.50
N PHE A 693 20.23 27.04 33.15
CA PHE A 693 18.80 27.09 33.48
C PHE A 693 18.40 26.09 34.58
N GLY A 694 19.33 25.28 35.12
CA GLY A 694 19.00 24.27 36.13
C GLY A 694 18.24 23.06 35.59
N PRO A 695 17.36 22.47 36.39
CA PRO A 695 16.54 21.35 35.94
C PRO A 695 15.62 21.75 34.80
N GLN A 696 15.55 20.90 33.79
CA GLN A 696 14.68 21.09 32.62
C GLN A 696 14.15 19.74 32.12
N GLY A 697 13.19 19.77 31.27
CA GLY A 697 12.65 18.55 30.70
C GLY A 697 11.74 18.81 29.51
N SER A 698 11.63 17.84 28.62
CA SER A 698 10.65 17.89 27.54
C SER A 698 9.72 16.69 27.62
N THR A 699 8.46 16.94 27.32
CA THR A 699 7.42 15.91 27.29
C THR A 699 6.60 16.08 26.02
N GLN A 700 6.28 14.97 25.37
CA GLN A 700 5.34 14.92 24.23
C GLN A 700 4.36 13.78 24.49
N MET A 701 3.09 14.06 24.30
CA MET A 701 2.02 13.08 24.45
C MET A 701 1.06 13.17 23.26
N LEU A 702 0.71 12.02 22.74
CA LEU A 702 -0.30 11.89 21.69
C LEU A 702 -1.31 10.86 22.14
N PHE A 703 -2.58 11.21 22.07
CA PHE A 703 -3.71 10.32 22.31
C PHE A 703 -4.64 10.42 21.11
N SER A 704 -5.16 9.30 20.69
CA SER A 704 -6.21 9.29 19.67
C SER A 704 -7.30 8.27 20.01
N ASP A 705 -8.42 8.35 19.33
CA ASP A 705 -9.42 7.29 19.31
C ASP A 705 -8.93 6.15 18.41
N GLU A 706 -9.66 5.05 18.37
CA GLU A 706 -9.24 3.87 17.57
C GLU A 706 -9.21 4.13 16.07
N LEU A 707 -9.99 5.10 15.58
CA LEU A 707 -10.09 5.44 14.17
C LEU A 707 -9.16 6.59 13.75
N GLY A 708 -8.48 7.24 14.70
CA GLY A 708 -7.64 8.40 14.45
C GLY A 708 -8.42 9.68 14.15
N ASN A 709 -9.75 9.67 14.29
CA ASN A 709 -10.63 10.77 13.95
C ASN A 709 -10.55 11.91 14.96
N HIS A 710 -10.19 11.59 16.21
CA HIS A 710 -10.05 12.53 17.31
C HIS A 710 -8.65 12.38 17.88
N GLN A 711 -7.87 13.47 17.85
CA GLN A 711 -6.48 13.44 18.30
C GLN A 711 -6.23 14.53 19.32
N LEU A 712 -5.55 14.20 20.41
CA LEU A 712 -5.09 15.15 21.43
C LEU A 712 -3.57 15.10 21.44
N TYR A 713 -2.95 16.24 21.14
CA TYR A 713 -1.50 16.38 21.21
C TYR A 713 -1.14 17.37 22.30
N PHE A 714 -0.14 17.04 23.10
CA PHE A 714 0.40 17.91 24.13
C PHE A 714 1.93 17.86 24.09
N SER A 715 2.56 19.02 24.12
CA SER A 715 4.01 19.10 24.32
C SER A 715 4.35 20.17 25.36
N ALA A 716 5.39 19.89 26.12
CA ALA A 716 5.91 20.84 27.12
C ALA A 716 7.43 20.77 27.14
N ASN A 717 8.05 21.95 27.18
CA ASN A 717 9.48 22.11 27.49
C ASN A 717 9.61 22.93 28.76
N PHE A 718 9.87 22.24 29.86
CA PHE A 718 9.94 22.84 31.18
C PHE A 718 11.32 23.47 31.41
N LEU A 719 11.30 24.72 31.85
CA LEU A 719 12.46 25.46 32.32
C LEU A 719 12.13 26.08 33.65
N ILE A 720 12.94 25.86 34.70
CA ILE A 720 12.87 26.47 36.03
C ILE A 720 11.43 26.66 36.57
N ASP A 721 10.59 27.47 35.90
CA ASP A 721 9.23 27.78 36.29
C ASP A 721 8.28 27.83 35.11
N LEU A 722 6.97 27.84 35.39
CA LEU A 722 5.92 27.79 34.35
C LEU A 722 5.90 29.02 33.45
N ARG A 723 6.36 30.20 33.93
CA ARG A 723 6.40 31.42 33.12
C ARG A 723 7.44 31.34 32.03
N ASN A 724 8.47 30.56 32.26
CA ASN A 724 9.61 30.41 31.36
C ASN A 724 9.57 29.12 30.53
N SER A 725 8.55 28.31 30.73
CA SER A 725 8.35 27.04 30.07
C SER A 725 7.48 27.19 28.82
N ASN A 726 7.67 26.32 27.85
CA ASN A 726 6.87 26.27 26.62
C ASN A 726 5.84 25.17 26.74
N PHE A 727 4.60 25.46 26.39
CA PHE A 727 3.49 24.54 26.36
C PHE A 727 2.74 24.65 25.06
N PHE A 728 2.30 23.52 24.52
CA PHE A 728 1.41 23.48 23.36
C PHE A 728 0.44 22.32 23.58
N GLY A 729 -0.84 22.59 23.42
CA GLY A 729 -1.90 21.56 23.44
C GLY A 729 -2.82 21.77 22.24
N ALA A 730 -3.19 20.66 21.58
CA ALA A 730 -4.09 20.74 20.44
C ALA A 730 -5.08 19.56 20.45
N TYR A 731 -6.31 19.83 20.07
CA TYR A 731 -7.33 18.83 19.76
C TYR A 731 -7.69 18.96 18.29
N SER A 732 -7.57 17.84 17.56
CA SER A 732 -7.94 17.75 16.14
C SER A 732 -9.20 16.90 16.00
N TYR A 733 -10.12 17.35 15.16
CA TYR A 733 -11.38 16.70 14.80
C TYR A 733 -11.41 16.51 13.30
N LEU A 734 -11.31 15.23 12.85
CA LEU A 734 -11.00 14.85 11.47
C LEU A 734 -12.07 13.91 10.87
N THR A 735 -13.33 14.04 11.25
CA THR A 735 -14.38 13.08 10.84
C THR A 735 -15.04 13.38 9.50
N GLY A 736 -14.73 14.52 8.88
CA GLY A 736 -15.38 14.93 7.65
C GLY A 736 -14.42 15.60 6.69
N ILE A 737 -14.97 16.19 5.63
CA ILE A 737 -14.16 16.87 4.62
C ILE A 737 -13.42 18.07 5.18
N ILE A 738 -13.97 18.74 6.22
CA ILE A 738 -13.30 19.87 6.88
C ILE A 738 -12.63 19.37 8.15
N ASP A 739 -11.32 19.54 8.23
CA ASP A 739 -10.55 19.28 9.44
C ASP A 739 -10.63 20.51 10.37
N TYR A 740 -10.91 20.30 11.64
CA TYR A 740 -10.89 21.35 12.65
C TYR A 740 -9.80 21.07 13.66
N GLN A 741 -9.15 22.17 14.13
CA GLN A 741 -8.21 22.05 15.22
C GLN A 741 -8.39 23.20 16.20
N PHE A 742 -8.38 22.89 17.49
CA PHE A 742 -8.40 23.83 18.60
C PHE A 742 -7.06 23.67 19.32
N SER A 743 -6.29 24.77 19.44
CA SER A 743 -5.00 24.69 20.12
C SER A 743 -4.82 25.85 21.12
N ALA A 744 -4.01 25.60 22.14
CA ALA A 744 -3.60 26.60 23.11
C ALA A 744 -2.10 26.47 23.35
N PHE A 745 -1.43 27.58 23.53
CA PHE A 745 0.02 27.63 23.61
C PHE A 745 0.54 28.69 24.56
N GLN A 746 1.72 28.43 25.08
CA GLN A 746 2.59 29.42 25.70
C GLN A 746 4.02 29.16 25.24
N TYR A 747 4.67 30.21 24.74
CA TYR A 747 6.07 30.16 24.36
C TYR A 747 6.83 31.28 25.09
N ALA A 748 8.02 30.98 25.60
CA ALA A 748 8.90 31.92 26.26
C ALA A 748 10.29 31.85 25.61
N GLY A 749 10.84 33.00 25.33
CA GLY A 749 12.20 33.13 24.78
C GLY A 749 12.99 34.19 25.52
N PHE A 750 14.29 34.09 25.39
CA PHE A 750 15.22 35.03 26.05
C PHE A 750 16.20 35.61 25.04
N ALA A 751 16.45 36.93 25.16
CA ALA A 751 17.48 37.59 24.37
C ALA A 751 18.41 38.37 25.30
N ALA A 752 19.71 38.20 25.10
CA ALA A 752 20.71 38.96 25.82
C ALA A 752 20.90 40.31 25.16
N ARG A 753 20.92 41.35 25.94
CA ARG A 753 21.26 42.73 25.50
C ARG A 753 22.68 43.10 25.87
N SER A 754 23.13 44.16 25.25
CA SER A 754 24.39 44.83 25.64
C SER A 754 24.33 45.16 27.15
N PHE A 755 25.42 45.03 27.86
CA PHE A 755 25.57 45.28 29.29
C PHE A 755 24.92 44.23 30.23
N GLY A 756 24.63 43.03 29.70
CA GLY A 756 24.31 41.90 30.57
C GLY A 756 22.85 41.80 31.04
N SER A 757 21.95 42.66 30.55
CA SER A 757 20.52 42.49 30.85
C SER A 757 19.92 41.39 29.98
N LEU A 758 18.91 40.72 30.51
CA LEU A 758 18.19 39.64 29.83
C LEU A 758 16.74 40.05 29.60
N GLU A 759 16.32 40.04 28.36
CA GLU A 759 14.92 40.29 28.00
C GLU A 759 14.20 38.94 27.88
N ARG A 760 13.02 38.87 28.49
CA ARG A 760 12.12 37.71 28.33
C ARG A 760 10.96 38.15 27.44
N PHE A 761 10.70 37.31 26.46
CA PHE A 761 9.57 37.45 25.56
C PHE A 761 8.63 36.30 25.79
N ARG A 762 7.33 36.57 25.91
CA ARG A 762 6.31 35.51 26.03
C ARG A 762 5.20 35.74 25.01
N SER A 763 4.74 34.64 24.42
CA SER A 763 3.53 34.58 23.62
C SER A 763 2.64 33.48 24.20
N TYR A 764 1.42 33.79 24.55
CA TYR A 764 0.43 32.79 24.92
C TYR A 764 -0.89 33.12 24.25
N GLY A 765 -1.67 32.07 23.98
CA GLY A 765 -2.89 32.27 23.23
C GLY A 765 -3.61 30.99 22.88
N ALA A 766 -4.56 31.14 21.99
CA ALA A 766 -5.35 30.01 21.47
C ALA A 766 -5.67 30.24 20.00
N THR A 767 -5.73 29.15 19.24
CA THR A 767 -6.07 29.18 17.81
C THR A 767 -7.24 28.22 17.55
N ILE A 768 -8.18 28.68 16.73
CA ILE A 768 -9.18 27.84 16.07
C ILE A 768 -8.79 27.80 14.60
N SER A 769 -8.59 26.61 14.08
CA SER A 769 -8.21 26.36 12.68
C SER A 769 -9.26 25.52 11.99
N SER A 770 -9.53 25.80 10.73
CA SER A 770 -10.27 24.90 9.84
C SER A 770 -9.53 24.78 8.51
N GLN A 771 -9.48 23.55 8.00
CA GLN A 771 -8.83 23.26 6.72
C GLN A 771 -9.84 22.55 5.82
N TYR A 772 -10.04 23.09 4.62
CA TYR A 772 -10.88 22.50 3.58
C TYR A 772 -9.99 22.06 2.42
N PRO A 773 -9.73 20.75 2.26
CA PRO A 773 -9.05 20.24 1.07
C PRO A 773 -10.06 20.10 -0.07
N PHE A 774 -9.79 20.77 -1.18
CA PHE A 774 -10.62 20.64 -2.39
C PHE A 774 -10.33 19.30 -3.08
N ASP A 775 -9.07 18.90 -3.05
CA ASP A 775 -8.54 17.67 -3.62
C ASP A 775 -7.17 17.35 -3.00
N LEU A 776 -6.48 16.35 -3.51
CA LEU A 776 -5.15 15.95 -3.03
C LEU A 776 -4.12 17.10 -3.07
N PHE A 777 -4.28 18.07 -3.98
CA PHE A 777 -3.28 19.08 -4.29
C PHE A 777 -3.64 20.48 -3.76
N ASN A 778 -4.89 20.77 -3.52
CA ASN A 778 -5.41 22.11 -3.24
C ASN A 778 -6.17 22.17 -1.92
N ARG A 779 -5.89 23.19 -1.08
CA ARG A 779 -6.66 23.42 0.15
C ARG A 779 -6.77 24.90 0.50
N ALA A 780 -7.82 25.23 1.24
CA ALA A 780 -7.98 26.52 1.91
C ALA A 780 -7.91 26.32 3.43
N GLU A 781 -7.25 27.21 4.13
CA GLU A 781 -7.16 27.22 5.58
C GLU A 781 -7.67 28.56 6.13
N LEU A 782 -8.47 28.47 7.20
CA LEU A 782 -8.92 29.63 7.98
C LEU A 782 -8.46 29.43 9.42
N ASN A 783 -7.70 30.38 9.91
CA ASN A 783 -7.21 30.38 11.29
C ASN A 783 -7.69 31.63 12.01
N MET A 784 -8.03 31.51 13.25
CA MET A 784 -8.29 32.65 14.12
C MET A 784 -7.48 32.48 15.41
N THR A 785 -6.50 33.33 15.60
CA THR A 785 -5.60 33.24 16.75
C THR A 785 -5.78 34.45 17.69
N PHE A 786 -6.00 34.16 18.96
CA PHE A 786 -5.88 35.11 20.04
C PHE A 786 -4.45 35.05 20.57
N TYR A 787 -3.78 36.20 20.62
CA TYR A 787 -2.43 36.34 21.16
C TYR A 787 -2.43 37.34 22.32
N ASN A 788 -1.69 36.98 23.37
CA ASN A 788 -1.17 37.95 24.31
C ASN A 788 0.37 37.87 24.25
N LEU A 789 0.98 38.93 23.83
CA LEU A 789 2.44 39.04 23.66
C LEU A 789 2.97 39.91 24.76
N SER A 790 4.05 39.52 25.42
CA SER A 790 4.66 40.35 26.48
C SER A 790 6.16 40.33 26.37
N LYS A 791 6.74 41.47 26.81
CA LYS A 791 8.17 41.70 26.88
C LYS A 791 8.50 42.25 28.27
N ALA A 792 9.45 41.63 28.94
CA ALA A 792 9.91 42.05 30.29
C ALA A 792 11.43 42.03 30.35
N GLU A 793 12.03 43.00 30.99
CA GLU A 793 13.46 42.97 31.34
C GLU A 793 13.67 42.25 32.64
N ILE A 794 14.55 41.26 32.66
CA ILE A 794 14.85 40.43 33.82
C ILE A 794 16.10 41.00 34.51
N GLY A 795 16.00 41.18 35.79
CA GLY A 795 17.12 41.68 36.61
C GLY A 795 17.17 43.18 36.77
N ILE A 796 16.27 43.93 36.15
CA ILE A 796 16.16 45.39 36.29
C ILE A 796 14.81 45.71 36.93
N VAL A 797 14.86 46.29 38.12
CA VAL A 797 13.65 46.66 38.84
C VAL A 797 13.12 48.03 38.33
N GLY A 798 11.80 48.12 38.18
CA GLY A 798 11.13 49.37 37.81
C GLY A 798 10.75 49.52 36.33
N ILE A 799 11.15 48.60 35.46
CA ILE A 799 10.69 48.58 34.06
C ILE A 799 9.43 47.74 33.97
N PRO A 800 8.27 48.29 33.65
CA PRO A 800 7.05 47.54 33.53
C PRO A 800 7.05 46.58 32.32
N GLU A 801 6.42 45.41 32.47
CA GLU A 801 6.22 44.49 31.39
C GLU A 801 5.29 45.15 30.33
N VAL A 802 5.71 45.13 29.10
CA VAL A 802 4.92 45.62 27.96
C VAL A 802 4.10 44.48 27.40
N THR A 803 2.80 44.67 27.28
CA THR A 803 1.89 43.65 26.69
C THR A 803 1.21 44.18 25.42
N ARG A 804 0.80 43.25 24.57
CA ARG A 804 -0.01 43.47 23.37
C ARG A 804 -1.03 42.34 23.24
N THR A 805 -2.28 42.71 23.10
CA THR A 805 -3.38 41.72 22.93
C THR A 805 -3.93 41.86 21.51
N LEU A 806 -3.96 40.69 20.80
CA LEU A 806 -4.31 40.66 19.37
C LEU A 806 -5.32 39.54 19.09
N ILE A 807 -6.21 39.78 18.14
CA ILE A 807 -6.96 38.74 17.46
C ILE A 807 -6.54 38.83 15.99
N VAL A 808 -6.05 37.67 15.46
CA VAL A 808 -5.48 37.64 14.11
C VAL A 808 -6.22 36.56 13.29
N PRO A 809 -7.27 36.95 12.56
CA PRO A 809 -7.82 36.08 11.52
C PRO A 809 -6.82 35.98 10.36
N GLU A 810 -6.70 34.79 9.80
CA GLU A 810 -5.77 34.43 8.72
C GLU A 810 -6.48 33.52 7.73
N PHE A 811 -6.26 33.77 6.44
CA PHE A 811 -6.67 32.91 5.34
C PHE A 811 -5.43 32.48 4.56
N LYS A 812 -5.37 31.20 4.18
CA LYS A 812 -4.36 30.68 3.26
C LYS A 812 -5.03 29.88 2.16
N TYR A 813 -4.49 29.96 0.94
CA TYR A 813 -4.79 29.05 -0.15
C TYR A 813 -3.48 28.40 -0.56
N ILE A 814 -3.44 27.07 -0.58
CA ILE A 814 -2.22 26.29 -0.79
C ILE A 814 -2.45 25.31 -1.93
N HIS A 815 -1.48 25.26 -2.85
CA HIS A 815 -1.41 24.27 -3.93
C HIS A 815 -0.07 23.57 -3.85
N ASP A 816 -0.04 22.24 -4.05
CA ASP A 816 1.22 21.48 -4.11
C ASP A 816 1.03 20.21 -4.97
N ASP A 817 1.51 20.26 -6.22
CA ASP A 817 1.56 19.10 -7.11
C ASP A 817 2.98 18.56 -7.29
N VAL A 818 3.92 19.02 -6.46
CA VAL A 818 5.34 18.71 -6.61
C VAL A 818 5.61 17.21 -6.41
N LEU A 819 6.44 16.67 -7.30
CA LEU A 819 7.02 15.34 -7.18
C LEU A 819 8.40 15.45 -6.52
N PHE A 820 8.74 14.44 -5.74
CA PHE A 820 10.02 14.38 -5.03
C PHE A 820 10.84 13.22 -5.55
N GLY A 821 12.01 13.52 -6.09
CA GLY A 821 13.03 12.53 -6.40
C GLY A 821 13.88 12.21 -5.18
N LEU A 822 14.93 11.43 -5.38
CA LEU A 822 15.80 10.94 -4.30
C LEU A 822 16.43 12.08 -3.47
N TYR A 823 16.76 13.20 -4.11
CA TYR A 823 17.49 14.30 -3.48
C TYR A 823 16.64 15.54 -3.19
N GLY A 824 15.36 15.53 -3.52
CA GLY A 824 14.48 16.67 -3.28
C GLY A 824 13.41 16.84 -4.33
N PRO A 825 12.74 18.01 -4.35
CA PRO A 825 11.69 18.25 -5.35
C PRO A 825 12.28 18.29 -6.76
N SER A 826 11.68 17.51 -7.66
CA SER A 826 12.17 17.29 -9.03
C SER A 826 11.32 18.01 -10.07
N GLU A 827 10.00 18.01 -9.93
CA GLU A 827 9.08 18.54 -10.93
C GLU A 827 7.80 19.04 -10.27
N GLY A 828 7.12 19.99 -10.89
CA GLY A 828 5.82 20.51 -10.43
C GLY A 828 5.87 21.92 -9.88
N THR A 829 4.76 22.33 -9.30
CA THR A 829 4.55 23.67 -8.78
C THR A 829 3.91 23.60 -7.40
N ARG A 830 4.36 24.50 -6.51
CA ARG A 830 3.64 24.72 -5.25
C ARG A 830 3.56 26.19 -4.95
N TYR A 831 2.44 26.62 -4.43
CA TYR A 831 2.28 28.03 -4.05
C TYR A 831 1.36 28.17 -2.84
N ASN A 832 1.61 29.26 -2.10
CA ASN A 832 0.85 29.66 -0.92
C ASN A 832 0.53 31.15 -1.04
N PHE A 833 -0.75 31.48 -0.98
CA PHE A 833 -1.25 32.85 -0.82
C PHE A 833 -1.79 32.97 0.59
N ARG A 834 -1.29 33.94 1.35
CA ARG A 834 -1.62 34.16 2.76
C ARG A 834 -2.11 35.58 2.95
N ALA A 835 -3.23 35.77 3.62
CA ALA A 835 -3.75 37.06 4.03
C ALA A 835 -4.07 37.00 5.52
N LEU A 836 -3.56 37.94 6.28
CA LEU A 836 -3.86 38.02 7.72
C LEU A 836 -4.05 39.48 8.13
N MET A 837 -4.78 39.69 9.20
CA MET A 837 -5.02 41.02 9.74
C MET A 837 -5.07 41.00 11.25
N SER A 838 -4.80 42.16 11.84
CA SER A 838 -5.02 42.41 13.26
C SER A 838 -5.80 43.73 13.36
N PRO A 839 -7.13 43.65 13.53
CA PRO A 839 -7.88 44.86 13.83
C PRO A 839 -7.59 45.30 15.26
N LYS A 840 -7.48 46.60 15.49
CA LYS A 840 -7.24 47.11 16.84
C LYS A 840 -8.51 47.02 17.68
N LEU A 841 -8.71 45.83 18.30
CA LEU A 841 -9.88 45.55 19.14
C LEU A 841 -9.64 45.86 20.64
N PHE A 842 -8.36 46.03 21.00
CA PHE A 842 -7.94 46.28 22.40
C PHE A 842 -7.14 47.56 22.44
N ASP A 843 -7.11 48.24 23.58
CA ASP A 843 -6.35 49.50 23.79
C ASP A 843 -4.85 49.29 23.47
N ASP A 844 -4.30 48.13 23.85
CA ASP A 844 -2.92 47.74 23.62
C ASP A 844 -2.72 47.01 22.28
N GLY A 845 -3.79 46.84 21.48
CA GLY A 845 -3.78 46.10 20.22
C GLY A 845 -3.05 46.77 19.10
N LEU A 846 -2.65 45.99 18.10
CA LEU A 846 -1.99 46.51 16.87
C LEU A 846 -2.97 46.47 15.71
N ASN A 847 -2.77 47.42 14.75
CA ASN A 847 -3.60 47.51 13.53
C ASN A 847 -2.74 47.31 12.29
N PHE A 848 -2.91 46.15 11.64
CA PHE A 848 -2.19 45.85 10.38
C PHE A 848 -2.95 44.85 9.53
N TYR A 849 -2.66 44.85 8.23
CA TYR A 849 -3.14 43.93 7.22
C TYR A 849 -1.93 43.46 6.42
N THR A 850 -1.71 42.16 6.29
CA THR A 850 -0.53 41.61 5.63
C THR A 850 -0.93 40.59 4.60
N PHE A 851 -0.32 40.69 3.43
CA PHE A 851 -0.47 39.73 2.32
C PHE A 851 0.89 39.16 1.98
N GLU A 852 0.94 37.86 1.79
CA GLU A 852 2.18 37.13 1.46
C GLU A 852 1.92 36.14 0.35
N THR A 853 2.94 35.87 -0.46
CA THR A 853 2.92 34.79 -1.45
C THR A 853 4.29 34.14 -1.51
N ASP A 854 4.27 32.82 -1.68
CA ASP A 854 5.45 31.98 -1.96
C ASP A 854 5.06 31.07 -3.12
N ILE A 855 5.78 31.17 -4.24
CA ILE A 855 5.54 30.37 -5.45
C ILE A 855 6.86 29.69 -5.80
N ARG A 856 6.82 28.38 -6.00
CA ARG A 856 8.01 27.61 -6.37
C ARG A 856 7.65 26.66 -7.51
N THR A 857 8.50 26.64 -8.56
CA THR A 857 8.32 25.71 -9.69
C THR A 857 9.61 24.94 -9.92
N TYR A 858 9.48 23.68 -10.29
CA TYR A 858 10.59 22.78 -10.48
C TYR A 858 10.48 22.16 -11.88
N HIS A 859 11.57 22.23 -12.63
CA HIS A 859 11.59 21.84 -14.04
C HIS A 859 12.80 20.93 -14.28
N PRO A 860 12.59 19.63 -14.49
CA PRO A 860 13.71 18.74 -14.87
C PRO A 860 14.20 19.09 -16.27
N VAL A 861 15.51 19.04 -16.46
CA VAL A 861 16.17 19.30 -17.74
C VAL A 861 16.87 18.03 -18.21
N SER A 862 17.33 17.23 -17.27
CA SER A 862 17.91 15.90 -17.51
C SER A 862 17.84 15.08 -16.22
N ASP A 863 18.22 13.81 -16.30
CA ASP A 863 18.23 12.90 -15.12
C ASP A 863 19.09 13.44 -13.97
N TYR A 864 20.00 14.36 -14.23
CA TYR A 864 20.96 14.87 -13.25
C TYR A 864 20.84 16.36 -12.97
N MET A 865 19.93 17.07 -13.66
CA MET A 865 19.85 18.53 -13.57
C MET A 865 18.42 19.02 -13.72
N GLY A 866 18.01 19.92 -12.84
CA GLY A 866 16.76 20.66 -12.98
C GLY A 866 16.92 22.10 -12.55
N PHE A 867 15.96 22.93 -12.91
CA PHE A 867 15.86 24.32 -12.44
C PHE A 867 14.75 24.43 -11.41
N ALA A 868 15.04 25.11 -10.31
CA ALA A 868 14.05 25.51 -9.32
C ALA A 868 13.94 27.03 -9.32
N PHE A 869 12.74 27.55 -9.47
CA PHE A 869 12.45 28.98 -9.39
C PHE A 869 11.61 29.23 -8.15
N LYS A 870 11.97 30.29 -7.42
CA LYS A 870 11.19 30.74 -6.26
C LYS A 870 10.90 32.23 -6.38
N PHE A 871 9.64 32.59 -6.19
CA PHE A 871 9.18 33.94 -6.03
C PHE A 871 8.51 34.09 -4.68
N THR A 872 8.95 35.05 -3.88
CA THR A 872 8.36 35.37 -2.58
C THR A 872 8.14 36.86 -2.48
N GLY A 873 6.96 37.27 -2.00
CA GLY A 873 6.61 38.66 -1.86
C GLY A 873 5.68 38.91 -0.69
N GLY A 874 5.73 40.10 -0.14
CA GLY A 874 4.83 40.49 0.94
C GLY A 874 4.55 42.00 0.93
N ALA A 875 3.37 42.36 1.45
CA ALA A 875 2.95 43.77 1.62
C ALA A 875 2.15 43.88 2.92
N SER A 876 2.43 44.90 3.70
CA SER A 876 1.69 45.17 4.93
C SER A 876 1.25 46.64 5.00
N PHE A 877 0.07 46.84 5.54
CA PHE A 877 -0.61 48.13 5.62
C PHE A 877 -1.17 48.29 7.03
N GLY A 878 -1.48 49.52 7.43
CA GLY A 878 -2.08 49.84 8.74
C GLY A 878 -1.15 50.73 9.57
N THR A 879 -1.62 51.17 10.73
CA THR A 879 -0.83 52.00 11.63
C THR A 879 0.36 51.30 12.26
N ASN A 880 0.31 49.96 12.29
CA ASN A 880 1.40 49.12 12.79
C ASN A 880 1.84 48.12 11.70
N ALA A 881 1.97 48.65 10.47
CA ALA A 881 2.37 47.82 9.32
C ALA A 881 3.68 47.07 9.63
N GLN A 882 3.79 45.84 9.16
CA GLN A 882 5.01 45.02 9.28
C GLN A 882 5.99 45.38 8.16
N SER A 883 7.25 45.36 8.47
CA SER A 883 8.34 45.50 7.50
C SER A 883 8.88 44.13 7.14
N PHE A 884 9.30 43.95 5.90
CA PHE A 884 9.84 42.69 5.39
C PHE A 884 11.35 42.86 5.17
N TYR A 885 12.08 41.77 5.41
CA TYR A 885 13.51 41.75 5.11
C TYR A 885 13.92 40.36 4.62
N LEU A 886 14.96 40.33 3.80
CA LEU A 886 15.52 39.07 3.27
C LEU A 886 16.62 38.59 4.21
N GLY A 887 16.68 37.28 4.40
CA GLY A 887 17.74 36.65 5.20
C GLY A 887 17.19 35.85 6.39
N GLY A 888 18.09 35.43 7.24
CA GLY A 888 17.77 34.57 8.37
C GLY A 888 18.15 33.13 8.11
N THR A 889 17.88 32.26 9.07
CA THR A 889 18.24 30.82 9.01
C THR A 889 17.52 30.05 7.89
N ASP A 890 16.33 30.52 7.52
CA ASP A 890 15.48 29.78 6.59
C ASP A 890 15.49 30.34 5.16
N ASN A 891 16.27 31.41 4.94
CA ASN A 891 16.39 32.02 3.62
C ASN A 891 15.04 32.53 3.05
N TRP A 892 14.19 33.02 3.90
CA TRP A 892 12.82 33.44 3.61
C TRP A 892 12.66 34.96 3.67
N LEU A 893 11.52 35.43 3.22
CA LEU A 893 11.06 36.76 3.49
C LEU A 893 10.56 36.82 4.95
N ASN A 894 11.25 37.57 5.78
CA ASN A 894 10.93 37.73 7.19
C ASN A 894 10.22 39.05 7.46
N ARG A 895 9.49 39.14 8.58
CA ARG A 895 8.69 40.34 8.96
C ARG A 895 9.11 40.80 10.33
N THR A 896 9.00 42.12 10.55
CA THR A 896 9.18 42.73 11.86
C THR A 896 8.24 43.95 11.98
N PHE A 897 7.90 44.34 13.20
CA PHE A 897 7.10 45.54 13.44
C PHE A 897 8.00 46.79 13.34
N THR A 898 7.58 47.76 12.50
CA THR A 898 8.36 48.92 12.16
C THR A 898 8.75 49.79 13.35
N ASN A 899 7.92 49.83 14.37
CA ASN A 899 8.11 50.70 15.51
C ASN A 899 8.85 50.01 16.68
N ASN A 900 9.47 48.87 16.43
CA ASN A 900 10.23 48.15 17.43
C ASN A 900 9.40 47.83 18.70
N THR A 901 8.06 47.74 18.51
CA THR A 901 7.14 47.53 19.64
C THR A 901 7.24 46.10 20.20
N LEU A 902 7.64 45.18 19.35
CA LEU A 902 7.97 43.81 19.74
C LEU A 902 9.19 43.33 18.96
N PRO A 903 10.11 42.65 19.58
CA PRO A 903 11.32 42.19 18.90
C PRO A 903 11.14 40.92 18.10
N PHE A 904 9.90 40.40 18.04
CA PHE A 904 9.59 39.19 17.29
C PHE A 904 9.08 39.54 15.91
N ASN A 905 9.54 38.82 14.96
CA ASN A 905 9.02 38.95 13.58
C ASN A 905 7.66 38.27 13.49
N ASN A 906 7.53 37.13 14.13
CA ASN A 906 6.31 36.34 14.21
C ASN A 906 6.25 35.64 15.56
N PRO A 907 5.06 35.44 16.16
CA PRO A 907 4.95 34.51 17.27
C PRO A 907 5.36 33.10 16.90
N GLU A 908 5.23 32.72 15.63
CA GLU A 908 5.67 31.42 15.07
C GLU A 908 7.19 31.26 15.10
N ASP A 909 7.98 32.31 15.10
CA ASP A 909 9.44 32.29 15.15
C ASP A 909 9.98 31.72 16.48
N PHE A 910 9.18 31.63 17.50
CA PHE A 910 9.54 30.99 18.77
C PHE A 910 9.56 29.47 18.75
N UNK A 911 8.93 29.22 17.97
CA UNK A 911 8.83 27.80 17.85
C UNK A 911 9.94 27.31 17.00
N UNK A 912 10.40 28.11 16.47
CA UNK A 912 11.38 27.87 15.60
C UNK A 912 12.72 27.36 16.04
N UNK A 913 12.75 27.44 17.05
CA UNK A 913 13.89 26.86 17.53
C UNK A 913 13.97 25.38 17.47
N UNK A 914 13.07 24.97 17.25
CA UNK A 914 12.96 23.59 17.18
C UNK A 914 12.47 23.19 15.83
N THR A 915 11.94 23.96 15.10
CA THR A 915 11.28 23.55 13.88
C THR A 915 12.03 23.92 12.60
N SER A 916 13.19 24.44 12.70
CA SER A 916 13.94 24.76 11.49
C SER A 916 14.47 23.50 10.81
N HIS A 917 14.32 23.46 9.54
CA HIS A 917 14.91 22.59 8.55
C HIS A 917 14.08 21.37 8.10
N SER A 918 13.27 21.59 7.16
CA SER A 918 12.88 20.60 6.14
C SER A 918 13.13 21.19 4.74
#